data_bc1df8cd85916eb93d0281eaba19edb3
#
_entry.id   bc1df8cd85916eb93d0281eaba19edb3
#
_cell.length_a   1.000
_cell.length_b   1.000
_cell.length_c   1.000
_cell.angle_alpha   90.00
_cell.angle_beta   90.00
_cell.angle_gamma   90.00
#
_symmetry.space_group_name_H-M   'P 1'
#
loop_
_entity.id
_entity.type
_entity.pdbx_description
1 polymer ?
#
loop_
_entity_poly.entity_id
_entity_poly.type
_entity_poly.pdbx_seq_one_letter_code
_entity_poly.pdbx_strand_id
1 'polypeptide(L)'
;MNRYVYPKDAQGVVDVTKAPYFCDNTGKTDCTAALCRAIDDIFSEYKRAFDETNKKLDSMEGDEAWIGFEIRRVNGQKCVIWPETLPESKIIYFPSGTYLVSDTVSYSLEHFRNIFNNVPYLEMNCRLRLLGECMQDTVIKLKDNCKGFEYGSDRPVISFMRGEASNIAMTNMIENLTVDTGKGNHGAIGVVHFANNTGAARNLRIISRDGGGSAGFAILHDKASACLGENIEVDGFDYGFKVTPQTHFAFFEHIKAKNQKRAGFFVGDTVVSINDYESDNACPALRCVGTGGHTVCINGKFHGRTKNDIAVRHEFGTLYLRNIEVDGYWHSLTSYYSPYRDGNIEEFSSHGSVTGLDKGEAHTLNLPVEDTPDIPWEAPEKWVSVNSFGAVGDGVTPASDSIQAALFSGATTVYFQPGKYLLDKPVTVPASVNRINFMYCDLCNTDEMKHLAHTGLFKITGESDTPLVMEDLFAFEQLSGRNTLIDHATKRTLVLSDLHTQAVSMYFNSVSGGKVFMENVGCTLGGIPGTGGAGEKTEKAREEQFSYSRDIPCYHFIGQKVWARQINPERSKQNIINDNSSLWVLGFKSEEEGTAFTTVNGGQTEVLGGTLCICYADRFPAIINRDSRVSVISSSITYARNTMWSRVVEESKNGVVHTVKREECPVRFMDIFLIPLYHGDLRK
;
A
#
# COMPACT_ATOMS: atom_id res chain seq x y z
N MET A 1 -7.31 -5.50 -23.48
CA MET A 1 -6.09 -4.89 -22.93
C MET A 1 -6.43 -3.46 -22.55
N ASN A 2 -6.32 -3.15 -21.28
CA ASN A 2 -6.56 -1.82 -20.79
C ASN A 2 -5.42 -0.91 -21.22
N ARG A 3 -5.75 0.25 -21.76
CA ARG A 3 -4.81 1.33 -22.08
C ARG A 3 -5.10 2.50 -21.16
N TYR A 4 -4.06 3.02 -20.56
CA TYR A 4 -4.12 4.16 -19.69
C TYR A 4 -3.71 5.40 -20.46
N VAL A 5 -4.69 6.17 -20.91
CA VAL A 5 -4.45 7.40 -21.70
C VAL A 5 -5.19 8.54 -21.02
N TYR A 6 -4.44 9.55 -20.63
CA TYR A 6 -5.00 10.75 -20.00
C TYR A 6 -5.58 11.72 -21.02
N PRO A 7 -6.56 12.56 -20.64
CA PRO A 7 -6.96 13.71 -21.44
C PRO A 7 -5.76 14.60 -21.80
N LYS A 8 -5.81 15.21 -22.98
CA LYS A 8 -4.69 16.05 -23.49
C LYS A 8 -4.43 17.30 -22.63
N ASP A 9 -5.44 17.77 -21.92
CA ASP A 9 -5.41 18.90 -21.00
C ASP A 9 -5.12 18.49 -19.55
N ALA A 10 -4.93 17.20 -19.27
CA ALA A 10 -4.56 16.72 -17.95
C ALA A 10 -3.17 17.25 -17.56
N GLN A 11 -3.13 18.04 -16.50
CA GLN A 11 -1.90 18.55 -15.91
C GLN A 11 -1.28 17.48 -14.99
N GLY A 12 -0.01 17.64 -14.66
CA GLY A 12 0.72 16.68 -13.81
C GLY A 12 1.14 15.38 -14.50
N VAL A 13 0.82 15.19 -15.78
CA VAL A 13 1.29 14.04 -16.59
C VAL A 13 2.53 14.44 -17.38
N VAL A 14 3.66 13.82 -17.06
CA VAL A 14 4.95 14.05 -17.71
C VAL A 14 5.16 12.98 -18.77
N ASP A 15 4.72 13.24 -20.00
CA ASP A 15 4.99 12.39 -21.16
C ASP A 15 6.48 12.46 -21.51
N VAL A 16 7.22 11.38 -21.25
CA VAL A 16 8.67 11.31 -21.43
C VAL A 16 9.11 11.47 -22.89
N THR A 17 8.21 11.29 -23.86
CA THR A 17 8.50 11.48 -25.30
C THR A 17 8.44 12.94 -25.73
N LYS A 18 7.93 13.84 -24.89
CA LYS A 18 7.77 15.26 -25.14
C LYS A 18 8.90 16.10 -24.52
N ALA A 19 8.89 17.39 -24.83
CA ALA A 19 9.77 18.35 -24.18
C ALA A 19 9.57 18.33 -22.65
N PRO A 20 10.61 18.47 -21.85
CA PRO A 20 12.02 18.67 -22.23
C PRO A 20 12.83 17.36 -22.38
N TYR A 21 12.22 16.18 -22.27
CA TYR A 21 12.93 14.90 -22.15
C TYR A 21 13.21 14.25 -23.50
N PHE A 22 12.23 14.25 -24.42
CA PHE A 22 12.33 13.68 -25.79
C PHE A 22 12.90 12.25 -25.83
N CYS A 23 12.45 11.38 -24.92
CA CYS A 23 12.84 9.98 -24.94
C CYS A 23 12.40 9.29 -26.23
N ASP A 24 13.33 8.56 -26.84
CA ASP A 24 13.06 7.74 -28.03
C ASP A 24 12.34 6.46 -27.63
N ASN A 25 11.08 6.32 -28.01
CA ASN A 25 10.29 5.11 -27.79
C ASN A 25 10.38 4.06 -28.90
N THR A 26 11.38 4.19 -29.81
CA THR A 26 11.63 3.19 -30.86
C THR A 26 12.67 2.14 -30.47
N GLY A 27 13.33 2.30 -29.32
CA GLY A 27 14.37 1.41 -28.82
C GLY A 27 15.73 1.56 -29.49
N LYS A 28 15.98 2.66 -30.19
CA LYS A 28 17.24 2.89 -30.93
C LYS A 28 18.21 3.78 -30.18
N THR A 29 17.69 4.78 -29.48
CA THR A 29 18.47 5.77 -28.73
C THR A 29 18.37 5.53 -27.23
N ASP A 30 19.49 5.69 -26.52
CA ASP A 30 19.54 5.54 -25.06
C ASP A 30 18.77 6.68 -24.37
N CYS A 31 17.79 6.31 -23.57
CA CYS A 31 16.91 7.21 -22.83
C CYS A 31 17.32 7.39 -21.35
N THR A 32 18.34 6.69 -20.87
CA THR A 32 18.69 6.66 -19.43
C THR A 32 18.81 8.04 -18.83
N ALA A 33 19.62 8.92 -19.43
CA ALA A 33 19.84 10.27 -18.89
C ALA A 33 18.56 11.12 -18.90
N ALA A 34 17.72 10.99 -19.90
CA ALA A 34 16.48 11.74 -19.99
C ALA A 34 15.44 11.27 -18.97
N LEU A 35 15.33 9.96 -18.74
CA LEU A 35 14.45 9.38 -17.75
C LEU A 35 14.90 9.75 -16.32
N CYS A 36 16.19 9.61 -16.02
CA CYS A 36 16.74 10.04 -14.73
C CYS A 36 16.50 11.54 -14.48
N ARG A 37 16.66 12.39 -15.51
CA ARG A 37 16.38 13.82 -15.40
C ARG A 37 14.90 14.08 -15.10
N ALA A 38 13.97 13.34 -15.71
CA ALA A 38 12.54 13.49 -15.42
C ALA A 38 12.23 13.21 -13.95
N ILE A 39 12.88 12.20 -13.38
CA ILE A 39 12.77 11.88 -11.95
C ILE A 39 13.42 12.97 -11.09
N ASP A 40 14.64 13.40 -11.42
CA ASP A 40 15.37 14.43 -10.68
C ASP A 40 14.62 15.78 -10.67
N ASP A 41 13.95 16.14 -11.76
CA ASP A 41 13.14 17.36 -11.85
C ASP A 41 11.99 17.36 -10.84
N ILE A 42 11.29 16.22 -10.70
CA ILE A 42 10.22 16.04 -9.69
C ILE A 42 10.81 16.19 -8.28
N PHE A 43 11.91 15.53 -7.99
CA PHE A 43 12.56 15.64 -6.68
C PHE A 43 13.06 17.07 -6.38
N SER A 44 13.49 17.79 -7.40
CA SER A 44 13.91 19.20 -7.26
C SER A 44 12.76 20.13 -6.88
N GLU A 45 11.54 19.86 -7.36
CA GLU A 45 10.35 20.61 -6.94
C GLU A 45 10.04 20.38 -5.47
N TYR A 46 10.07 19.12 -5.00
CA TYR A 46 9.90 18.82 -3.58
C TYR A 46 10.94 19.52 -2.71
N LYS A 47 12.21 19.49 -3.13
CA LYS A 47 13.26 20.21 -2.40
C LYS A 47 12.96 21.68 -2.28
N ARG A 48 12.57 22.33 -3.37
CA ARG A 48 12.26 23.76 -3.37
C ARG A 48 11.19 24.08 -2.33
N ALA A 49 10.12 23.31 -2.27
CA ALA A 49 9.05 23.49 -1.29
C ALA A 49 9.55 23.36 0.16
N PHE A 50 10.44 22.41 0.43
CA PHE A 50 11.08 22.27 1.75
C PHE A 50 11.97 23.45 2.09
N ASP A 51 12.82 23.90 1.16
CA ASP A 51 13.74 25.02 1.37
C ASP A 51 12.95 26.32 1.63
N GLU A 52 11.88 26.56 0.88
CA GLU A 52 11.01 27.72 1.05
C GLU A 52 10.33 27.71 2.41
N THR A 53 9.80 26.56 2.84
CA THR A 53 9.18 26.42 4.16
C THR A 53 10.20 26.63 5.29
N ASN A 54 11.35 25.97 5.24
CA ASN A 54 12.39 26.16 6.26
C ASN A 54 12.89 27.61 6.31
N LYS A 55 13.14 28.23 5.16
CA LYS A 55 13.57 29.63 5.08
C LYS A 55 12.53 30.60 5.65
N LYS A 56 11.25 30.35 5.38
CA LYS A 56 10.15 31.15 5.96
C LYS A 56 10.17 31.04 7.49
N LEU A 57 10.24 29.81 8.03
CA LEU A 57 10.22 29.55 9.47
C LEU A 57 11.47 30.09 10.17
N ASP A 58 12.66 29.97 9.57
CA ASP A 58 13.90 30.54 10.11
C ASP A 58 13.88 32.07 10.16
N SER A 59 13.09 32.75 9.30
CA SER A 59 12.95 34.19 9.29
C SER A 59 11.98 34.74 10.36
N MET A 60 11.21 33.86 11.02
CA MET A 60 10.26 34.25 12.06
C MET A 60 10.91 34.12 13.43
N GLU A 61 10.69 35.14 14.31
CA GLU A 61 11.23 35.12 15.67
C GLU A 61 10.46 34.13 16.58
N GLY A 62 11.22 33.31 17.31
CA GLY A 62 10.70 32.43 18.35
C GLY A 62 10.27 31.03 17.88
N ASP A 63 10.08 30.15 18.86
CA ASP A 63 9.68 28.75 18.63
C ASP A 63 8.21 28.62 18.21
N GLU A 64 7.39 29.66 18.41
CA GLU A 64 5.96 29.65 18.06
C GLU A 64 5.71 29.53 16.56
N ALA A 65 6.62 30.02 15.71
CA ALA A 65 6.54 29.90 14.26
C ALA A 65 6.56 28.45 13.76
N TRP A 66 7.11 27.55 14.56
CA TRP A 66 7.24 26.13 14.25
C TRP A 66 6.07 25.27 14.77
N ILE A 67 5.11 25.90 15.46
CA ILE A 67 3.90 25.23 15.92
C ILE A 67 3.06 24.84 14.70
N GLY A 68 2.71 23.57 14.60
CA GLY A 68 1.94 23.05 13.46
C GLY A 68 2.78 22.27 12.46
N PHE A 69 4.11 22.38 12.52
CA PHE A 69 5.00 21.60 11.66
C PHE A 69 5.58 20.39 12.40
N GLU A 70 5.69 19.27 11.69
CA GLU A 70 6.50 18.15 12.17
C GLU A 70 7.98 18.49 11.94
N ILE A 71 8.75 18.57 13.04
CA ILE A 71 10.12 19.07 13.01
C ILE A 71 11.09 17.99 13.46
N ARG A 72 12.25 17.93 12.80
CA ARG A 72 13.44 17.24 13.32
C ARG A 72 14.62 18.17 13.48
N ARG A 73 15.48 17.83 14.42
CA ARG A 73 16.77 18.51 14.59
C ARG A 73 17.86 17.73 13.88
N VAL A 74 18.49 18.37 12.92
CA VAL A 74 19.54 17.82 12.11
C VAL A 74 20.78 18.68 12.30
N ASN A 75 21.89 18.11 12.80
CA ASN A 75 23.11 18.84 13.11
C ASN A 75 22.85 20.10 13.94
N GLY A 76 21.85 20.06 14.83
CA GLY A 76 21.46 21.20 15.67
C GLY A 76 20.48 22.19 15.02
N GLN A 77 20.21 22.08 13.72
CA GLN A 77 19.22 22.91 13.01
C GLN A 77 17.83 22.25 13.03
N LYS A 78 16.80 23.05 13.17
CA LYS A 78 15.41 22.61 12.98
C LYS A 78 15.13 22.49 11.49
N CYS A 79 14.49 21.40 11.08
CA CYS A 79 14.03 21.18 9.71
C CYS A 79 12.63 20.62 9.74
N VAL A 80 11.75 21.07 8.86
CA VAL A 80 10.42 20.46 8.69
C VAL A 80 10.54 19.12 7.99
N ILE A 81 9.68 18.17 8.34
CA ILE A 81 9.55 16.90 7.64
C ILE A 81 8.58 17.02 6.46
N TRP A 82 7.63 17.94 6.59
CA TRP A 82 6.64 18.26 5.57
C TRP A 82 6.72 19.75 5.22
N PRO A 83 6.78 20.14 3.95
CA PRO A 83 6.71 21.54 3.57
C PRO A 83 5.29 22.09 3.79
N GLU A 84 5.17 23.39 3.94
CA GLU A 84 3.87 24.06 4.10
C GLU A 84 2.93 23.80 2.92
N THR A 85 3.50 23.68 1.73
CA THR A 85 2.78 23.34 0.50
C THR A 85 3.50 22.21 -0.20
N LEU A 86 2.84 21.06 -0.38
CA LEU A 86 3.38 19.98 -1.20
C LEU A 86 3.37 20.39 -2.68
N PRO A 87 4.42 20.07 -3.44
CA PRO A 87 4.39 20.21 -4.87
C PRO A 87 3.24 19.38 -5.48
N GLU A 88 2.77 19.84 -6.61
CA GLU A 88 1.81 19.08 -7.40
C GLU A 88 2.37 17.68 -7.70
N SER A 89 1.57 16.66 -7.45
CA SER A 89 1.95 15.28 -7.77
C SER A 89 2.08 15.12 -9.28
N LYS A 90 3.14 14.45 -9.70
CA LYS A 90 3.41 14.21 -11.11
C LYS A 90 3.55 12.73 -11.40
N ILE A 91 3.00 12.34 -12.54
CA ILE A 91 3.05 10.99 -13.09
C ILE A 91 4.04 11.00 -14.25
N ILE A 92 5.11 10.22 -14.16
CA ILE A 92 6.01 9.98 -15.30
C ILE A 92 5.34 8.94 -16.18
N TYR A 93 4.88 9.40 -17.33
CA TYR A 93 4.08 8.63 -18.26
C TYR A 93 4.88 8.17 -19.47
N PHE A 94 4.78 6.89 -19.76
CA PHE A 94 5.45 6.23 -20.87
C PHE A 94 4.43 5.80 -21.93
N PRO A 95 4.25 6.56 -23.02
CA PRO A 95 3.51 6.07 -24.19
C PRO A 95 4.03 4.72 -24.68
N SER A 96 3.19 3.97 -25.38
CA SER A 96 3.59 2.67 -25.95
C SER A 96 4.84 2.80 -26.82
N GLY A 97 5.76 1.83 -26.70
CA GLY A 97 7.04 1.78 -27.40
C GLY A 97 8.12 1.13 -26.55
N THR A 98 9.34 1.10 -27.08
CA THR A 98 10.51 0.55 -26.40
C THR A 98 11.49 1.68 -26.06
N TYR A 99 11.82 1.80 -24.78
CA TYR A 99 12.77 2.77 -24.24
C TYR A 99 14.07 2.03 -23.90
N LEU A 100 15.11 2.25 -24.71
CA LEU A 100 16.42 1.64 -24.48
C LEU A 100 17.12 2.35 -23.33
N VAL A 101 17.67 1.58 -22.37
CA VAL A 101 18.46 2.11 -21.26
C VAL A 101 19.80 1.39 -21.14
N SER A 102 20.82 2.08 -20.67
CA SER A 102 22.17 1.53 -20.46
C SER A 102 22.67 1.67 -19.03
N ASP A 103 21.81 2.10 -18.12
CA ASP A 103 22.05 2.21 -16.69
C ASP A 103 20.74 2.13 -15.93
N THR A 104 20.83 2.15 -14.59
CA THR A 104 19.69 2.19 -13.71
C THR A 104 18.86 3.47 -13.93
N VAL A 105 17.56 3.30 -14.16
CA VAL A 105 16.58 4.40 -14.12
C VAL A 105 16.21 4.64 -12.67
N SER A 106 16.66 5.77 -12.13
CA SER A 106 16.44 6.19 -10.76
C SER A 106 16.76 7.68 -10.64
N TYR A 107 16.53 8.27 -9.46
CA TYR A 107 17.09 9.58 -9.15
C TYR A 107 18.60 9.49 -8.94
N SER A 108 19.32 10.59 -9.24
CA SER A 108 20.74 10.70 -8.98
C SER A 108 21.02 10.88 -7.50
N LEU A 109 21.73 9.93 -6.88
CA LEU A 109 22.17 10.06 -5.49
C LEU A 109 23.09 11.29 -5.28
N GLU A 110 23.92 11.61 -6.27
CA GLU A 110 24.79 12.78 -6.23
C GLU A 110 23.98 14.07 -6.36
N HIS A 111 23.06 14.13 -7.30
CA HIS A 111 22.11 15.24 -7.45
C HIS A 111 21.30 15.43 -6.18
N PHE A 112 20.80 14.34 -5.61
CA PHE A 112 20.07 14.33 -4.37
C PHE A 112 20.91 14.84 -3.18
N ARG A 113 22.15 14.39 -3.00
CA ARG A 113 23.06 14.88 -1.97
C ARG A 113 23.40 16.36 -2.14
N ASN A 114 23.66 16.80 -3.37
CA ASN A 114 23.96 18.18 -3.69
C ASN A 114 22.76 19.11 -3.46
N ILE A 115 21.57 18.61 -3.79
CA ILE A 115 20.30 19.31 -3.55
C ILE A 115 20.10 19.52 -2.06
N PHE A 116 20.43 18.58 -1.20
CA PHE A 116 20.06 18.58 0.21
C PHE A 116 21.20 19.00 1.17
N ASN A 117 22.32 19.52 0.68
CA ASN A 117 23.44 20.04 1.48
C ASN A 117 23.78 19.16 2.70
N ASN A 118 23.85 17.82 2.53
CA ASN A 118 24.08 16.87 3.60
C ASN A 118 23.07 16.92 4.77
N VAL A 119 21.90 17.53 4.60
CA VAL A 119 20.81 17.33 5.54
C VAL A 119 20.43 15.86 5.47
N PRO A 120 20.21 15.09 6.54
CA PRO A 120 19.71 13.73 6.50
C PRO A 120 18.29 13.74 5.93
N TYR A 121 18.24 13.72 4.69
CA TYR A 121 17.23 13.75 3.67
C TYR A 121 16.21 12.71 3.76
N LEU A 122 16.27 12.16 4.77
CA LEU A 122 15.72 10.91 5.15
C LEU A 122 14.23 10.92 5.24
N GLU A 123 13.60 12.09 5.14
CA GLU A 123 12.21 12.23 5.51
C GLU A 123 11.39 13.13 4.60
N MET A 124 11.93 13.46 3.45
CA MET A 124 11.13 14.13 2.43
C MET A 124 10.21 13.13 1.72
N ASN A 125 8.93 13.36 1.81
CA ASN A 125 7.96 12.59 1.06
C ASN A 125 7.97 13.01 -0.41
N CYS A 126 8.67 12.27 -1.23
CA CYS A 126 8.65 12.46 -2.67
C CYS A 126 7.93 11.26 -3.28
N ARG A 127 6.87 11.52 -3.95
CA ARG A 127 6.06 10.52 -4.64
C ARG A 127 6.65 10.30 -6.03
N LEU A 128 6.95 9.05 -6.35
CA LEU A 128 7.39 8.67 -7.69
C LEU A 128 6.41 7.68 -8.27
N ARG A 129 5.76 8.07 -9.36
CA ARG A 129 4.88 7.21 -10.10
C ARG A 129 5.37 7.04 -11.52
N LEU A 130 5.66 5.80 -11.90
CA LEU A 130 6.02 5.39 -13.26
C LEU A 130 4.84 4.64 -13.86
N LEU A 131 4.22 5.19 -14.90
CA LEU A 131 3.04 4.62 -15.53
C LEU A 131 3.25 4.39 -17.01
N GLY A 132 3.17 3.15 -17.46
CA GLY A 132 3.11 2.78 -18.86
C GLY A 132 1.68 2.88 -19.42
N GLU A 133 1.56 3.19 -20.69
CA GLU A 133 0.27 3.18 -21.39
C GLU A 133 -0.35 1.77 -21.40
N CYS A 134 0.47 0.73 -21.59
CA CYS A 134 0.02 -0.65 -21.69
C CYS A 134 1.16 -1.61 -21.33
N MET A 135 0.91 -2.57 -20.46
CA MET A 135 1.92 -3.52 -19.98
C MET A 135 2.67 -4.24 -21.13
N GLN A 136 1.97 -4.62 -22.19
CA GLN A 136 2.55 -5.39 -23.31
C GLN A 136 3.33 -4.52 -24.29
N ASP A 137 2.89 -3.28 -24.48
CA ASP A 137 3.38 -2.39 -25.55
C ASP A 137 4.37 -1.34 -25.04
N THR A 138 4.45 -1.11 -23.70
CA THR A 138 5.39 -0.17 -23.08
C THR A 138 6.55 -0.96 -22.48
N VAL A 139 7.74 -0.86 -23.07
CA VAL A 139 8.90 -1.66 -22.69
C VAL A 139 10.08 -0.78 -22.31
N ILE A 140 10.57 -0.91 -21.09
CA ILE A 140 11.86 -0.37 -20.67
C ILE A 140 12.88 -1.49 -20.82
N LYS A 141 13.82 -1.33 -21.78
CA LYS A 141 14.76 -2.37 -22.17
C LYS A 141 16.21 -2.00 -21.86
N LEU A 142 16.84 -2.81 -21.02
CA LEU A 142 18.28 -2.71 -20.80
C LEU A 142 19.06 -3.19 -22.01
N LYS A 143 20.10 -2.45 -22.39
CA LYS A 143 21.02 -2.81 -23.46
C LYS A 143 21.65 -4.18 -23.18
N ASP A 144 21.77 -5.01 -24.23
CA ASP A 144 22.44 -6.31 -24.11
C ASP A 144 23.91 -6.14 -23.71
N ASN A 145 24.44 -7.02 -22.85
CA ASN A 145 25.80 -7.00 -22.31
C ASN A 145 26.17 -5.62 -21.71
N CYS A 146 25.27 -5.03 -20.96
CA CYS A 146 25.44 -3.70 -20.41
C CYS A 146 26.49 -3.70 -19.30
N LYS A 147 27.50 -2.84 -19.43
CA LYS A 147 28.56 -2.70 -18.44
C LYS A 147 27.97 -2.29 -17.08
N GLY A 148 28.39 -2.98 -16.02
CA GLY A 148 27.92 -2.75 -14.64
C GLY A 148 26.74 -3.65 -14.25
N PHE A 149 26.28 -4.54 -15.16
CA PHE A 149 25.23 -5.53 -14.89
C PHE A 149 25.75 -6.97 -15.00
N GLU A 150 27.04 -7.16 -14.81
CA GLU A 150 27.70 -8.47 -14.78
C GLU A 150 27.26 -9.26 -13.53
N TYR A 151 27.50 -10.56 -13.56
CA TYR A 151 27.20 -11.45 -12.42
C TYR A 151 27.79 -10.91 -11.10
N GLY A 152 26.96 -10.84 -10.06
CA GLY A 152 27.33 -10.32 -8.74
C GLY A 152 27.22 -8.81 -8.57
N SER A 153 26.79 -8.08 -9.60
CA SER A 153 26.55 -6.63 -9.46
C SER A 153 25.27 -6.30 -8.69
N ASP A 154 24.27 -7.19 -8.75
CA ASP A 154 22.93 -7.01 -8.14
C ASP A 154 22.35 -5.61 -8.43
N ARG A 155 22.46 -5.18 -9.70
CA ARG A 155 22.11 -3.82 -10.12
C ARG A 155 20.72 -3.75 -10.74
N PRO A 156 19.83 -2.85 -10.25
CA PRO A 156 18.48 -2.73 -10.79
C PRO A 156 18.44 -1.97 -12.11
N VAL A 157 17.53 -2.37 -13.02
CA VAL A 157 17.16 -1.58 -14.20
C VAL A 157 16.31 -0.39 -13.77
N ILE A 158 15.34 -0.61 -12.89
CA ILE A 158 14.51 0.46 -12.27
C ILE A 158 14.69 0.38 -10.77
N SER A 159 14.95 1.51 -10.11
CA SER A 159 15.10 1.57 -8.66
C SER A 159 14.31 2.72 -8.04
N PHE A 160 13.49 2.37 -7.06
CA PHE A 160 12.80 3.31 -6.16
C PHE A 160 13.56 3.50 -4.84
N MET A 161 14.69 2.81 -4.69
CA MET A 161 15.45 2.84 -3.44
C MET A 161 16.11 4.19 -3.24
N ARG A 162 15.88 4.79 -2.10
CA ARG A 162 16.67 5.89 -1.57
C ARG A 162 17.53 5.36 -0.43
N GLY A 163 18.69 5.89 -0.21
CA GLY A 163 19.63 5.44 0.84
C GLY A 163 18.96 5.33 2.17
N GLU A 164 18.59 5.69 3.12
CA GLU A 164 18.50 5.32 4.52
C GLU A 164 17.17 5.52 5.27
N ALA A 165 16.04 6.01 4.73
CA ALA A 165 14.90 6.32 5.58
C ALA A 165 13.54 5.86 5.12
N SER A 166 12.67 5.65 6.12
CA SER A 166 11.44 4.90 6.01
C SER A 166 10.20 5.72 5.66
N ASN A 167 10.05 6.94 6.16
CA ASN A 167 8.75 7.66 6.10
C ASN A 167 8.56 8.56 4.89
N ILE A 168 9.28 8.31 3.80
CA ILE A 168 9.40 9.27 2.70
C ILE A 168 9.02 8.73 1.33
N ALA A 169 8.69 7.46 1.25
CA ALA A 169 8.37 6.80 -0.01
C ALA A 169 6.89 6.46 -0.09
N MET A 170 6.04 7.26 0.49
CA MET A 170 4.59 7.07 0.41
C MET A 170 4.11 7.23 -1.03
N THR A 171 3.25 6.32 -1.46
CA THR A 171 2.67 6.32 -2.82
C THR A 171 3.67 6.15 -3.97
N ASN A 172 4.82 5.53 -3.73
CA ASN A 172 5.67 5.11 -4.85
C ASN A 172 5.00 4.00 -5.64
N MET A 173 4.86 4.18 -6.96
CA MET A 173 4.15 3.25 -7.83
C MET A 173 4.86 2.99 -9.14
N ILE A 174 4.73 1.76 -9.64
CA ILE A 174 5.14 1.36 -10.98
C ILE A 174 4.06 0.47 -11.60
N GLU A 175 3.57 0.84 -12.77
CA GLU A 175 2.38 0.23 -13.33
C GLU A 175 2.40 0.14 -14.85
N ASN A 176 1.76 -0.91 -15.39
CA ASN A 176 1.41 -1.08 -16.80
C ASN A 176 2.60 -1.05 -17.78
N LEU A 177 3.70 -1.69 -17.42
CA LEU A 177 4.88 -1.75 -18.30
C LEU A 177 5.63 -3.08 -18.20
N THR A 178 6.45 -3.34 -19.23
CA THR A 178 7.40 -4.44 -19.26
C THR A 178 8.81 -3.93 -18.98
N VAL A 179 9.53 -4.61 -18.09
CA VAL A 179 10.98 -4.43 -17.89
C VAL A 179 11.71 -5.60 -18.51
N ASP A 180 12.49 -5.34 -19.56
CA ASP A 180 13.29 -6.32 -20.29
C ASP A 180 14.77 -6.10 -19.91
N THR A 181 15.36 -7.03 -19.20
CA THR A 181 16.77 -6.93 -18.79
C THR A 181 17.76 -7.32 -19.90
N GLY A 182 17.28 -7.60 -21.12
CA GLY A 182 18.15 -7.93 -22.26
C GLY A 182 18.85 -9.28 -22.11
N LYS A 183 20.02 -9.41 -22.75
CA LYS A 183 20.90 -10.60 -22.70
C LYS A 183 22.25 -10.26 -22.14
N GLY A 184 22.89 -11.23 -21.47
CA GLY A 184 24.26 -11.11 -20.92
C GLY A 184 24.34 -10.23 -19.66
N ASN A 185 23.23 -9.83 -19.08
CA ASN A 185 23.14 -8.99 -17.88
C ASN A 185 22.87 -9.84 -16.63
N HIS A 186 23.81 -10.75 -16.30
CA HIS A 186 23.59 -11.78 -15.29
C HIS A 186 23.51 -11.27 -13.85
N GLY A 187 23.86 -10.02 -13.58
CA GLY A 187 23.69 -9.36 -12.28
C GLY A 187 22.50 -8.39 -12.26
N ALA A 188 21.68 -8.33 -13.33
CA ALA A 188 20.56 -7.42 -13.38
C ALA A 188 19.46 -7.82 -12.41
N ILE A 189 18.85 -6.81 -11.77
CA ILE A 189 17.55 -6.89 -11.11
C ILE A 189 16.57 -6.09 -11.98
N GLY A 190 15.41 -6.65 -12.31
CA GLY A 190 14.43 -5.92 -13.12
C GLY A 190 13.96 -4.66 -12.42
N VAL A 191 13.31 -4.81 -11.25
CA VAL A 191 12.79 -3.70 -10.45
C VAL A 191 13.19 -3.89 -8.99
N VAL A 192 13.79 -2.85 -8.39
CA VAL A 192 13.87 -2.70 -6.93
C VAL A 192 12.82 -1.70 -6.49
N HIS A 193 11.77 -2.19 -5.88
CA HIS A 193 10.66 -1.37 -5.39
C HIS A 193 10.87 -0.95 -3.94
N PHE A 194 10.41 0.24 -3.61
CA PHE A 194 10.44 0.78 -2.26
C PHE A 194 9.23 1.69 -2.06
N ALA A 195 8.39 1.34 -1.11
CA ALA A 195 7.24 2.16 -0.73
C ALA A 195 7.03 2.12 0.78
N ASN A 196 6.26 3.06 1.30
CA ASN A 196 5.91 3.14 2.71
C ASN A 196 4.43 3.51 2.88
N ASN A 197 3.73 2.85 3.79
CA ASN A 197 2.32 2.98 4.14
C ASN A 197 1.35 2.71 2.98
N THR A 198 1.53 3.33 1.85
CA THR A 198 0.83 3.08 0.59
C THR A 198 1.82 3.10 -0.55
N GLY A 199 1.66 2.19 -1.48
CA GLY A 199 2.50 2.07 -2.68
C GLY A 199 2.21 0.75 -3.38
N ALA A 200 2.36 0.72 -4.69
CA ALA A 200 1.99 -0.42 -5.49
C ALA A 200 2.92 -0.68 -6.67
N ALA A 201 2.96 -1.94 -7.07
CA ALA A 201 3.56 -2.39 -8.32
C ALA A 201 2.51 -3.26 -9.02
N ARG A 202 1.95 -2.79 -10.15
CA ARG A 202 0.82 -3.46 -10.80
C ARG A 202 1.03 -3.65 -12.29
N ASN A 203 0.45 -4.73 -12.81
CA ASN A 203 0.45 -5.01 -14.25
C ASN A 203 1.86 -4.92 -14.84
N LEU A 204 2.79 -5.69 -14.26
CA LEU A 204 4.19 -5.71 -14.68
C LEU A 204 4.56 -7.04 -15.32
N ARG A 205 5.33 -6.97 -16.39
CA ARG A 205 6.03 -8.10 -16.95
C ARG A 205 7.54 -7.85 -16.86
N ILE A 206 8.26 -8.73 -16.18
CA ILE A 206 9.71 -8.59 -15.98
C ILE A 206 10.40 -9.81 -16.59
N ILE A 207 11.23 -9.58 -17.59
CA ILE A 207 11.80 -10.66 -18.38
C ILE A 207 13.30 -10.55 -18.55
N SER A 208 13.97 -11.71 -18.58
CA SER A 208 15.34 -11.86 -19.04
C SER A 208 15.37 -12.70 -20.32
N ARG A 209 16.02 -12.20 -21.36
CA ARG A 209 16.03 -12.84 -22.68
C ARG A 209 16.88 -14.10 -22.78
N ASP A 210 17.80 -14.30 -21.85
CA ASP A 210 18.67 -15.49 -21.74
C ASP A 210 18.52 -16.23 -20.40
N GLY A 211 17.53 -15.83 -19.61
CA GLY A 211 17.28 -16.39 -18.29
C GLY A 211 18.31 -15.99 -17.22
N GLY A 212 19.22 -15.05 -17.54
CA GLY A 212 20.20 -14.50 -16.59
C GLY A 212 19.61 -13.35 -15.77
N GLY A 213 20.24 -13.02 -14.65
CA GLY A 213 19.87 -11.93 -13.77
C GLY A 213 19.73 -12.38 -12.31
N SER A 214 19.91 -11.45 -11.38
CA SER A 214 19.85 -11.75 -9.93
C SER A 214 18.40 -11.92 -9.45
N ALA A 215 17.51 -10.99 -9.78
CA ALA A 215 16.09 -11.06 -9.43
C ALA A 215 15.22 -10.33 -10.45
N GLY A 216 13.97 -10.77 -10.61
CA GLY A 216 13.00 -10.01 -11.39
C GLY A 216 12.46 -8.82 -10.62
N PHE A 217 11.68 -9.07 -9.59
CA PHE A 217 11.13 -8.05 -8.69
C PHE A 217 11.74 -8.19 -7.30
N ALA A 218 12.21 -7.09 -6.72
CA ALA A 218 12.86 -7.15 -5.42
C ALA A 218 12.45 -6.00 -4.49
N ILE A 219 12.36 -6.32 -3.20
CA ILE A 219 12.30 -5.37 -2.09
C ILE A 219 13.49 -5.71 -1.19
N LEU A 220 14.50 -4.85 -1.17
CA LEU A 220 15.80 -5.12 -0.57
C LEU A 220 16.19 -4.14 0.54
N HIS A 221 15.44 -3.04 0.68
CA HIS A 221 15.81 -1.95 1.59
C HIS A 221 15.09 -2.08 2.92
N ASP A 222 15.82 -1.96 4.04
CA ASP A 222 15.25 -1.89 5.38
C ASP A 222 14.34 -0.68 5.53
N LYS A 223 13.28 -0.83 6.32
CA LYS A 223 12.33 0.23 6.69
C LYS A 223 11.36 0.69 5.60
N ALA A 224 11.19 0.00 4.45
CA ALA A 224 9.98 0.16 3.65
C ALA A 224 8.83 -0.59 4.33
N SER A 225 7.63 -0.12 4.26
CA SER A 225 6.48 -0.81 4.82
C SER A 225 5.26 -0.62 3.95
N ALA A 226 4.47 -1.69 3.83
CA ALA A 226 3.26 -1.78 3.04
C ALA A 226 3.44 -1.47 1.54
N CYS A 227 3.50 -2.53 0.74
CA CYS A 227 3.53 -2.50 -0.72
C CYS A 227 2.60 -3.56 -1.26
N LEU A 228 1.73 -3.18 -2.21
CA LEU A 228 0.90 -4.11 -2.97
C LEU A 228 1.58 -4.45 -4.29
N GLY A 229 1.85 -5.74 -4.52
CA GLY A 229 2.26 -6.26 -5.83
C GLY A 229 1.11 -7.02 -6.47
N GLU A 230 0.64 -6.61 -7.63
CA GLU A 230 -0.53 -7.20 -8.26
C GLU A 230 -0.31 -7.44 -9.76
N ASN A 231 -0.74 -8.60 -10.24
CA ASN A 231 -0.59 -8.98 -11.64
C ASN A 231 0.84 -8.77 -12.15
N ILE A 232 1.80 -9.46 -11.51
CA ILE A 232 3.23 -9.38 -11.87
C ILE A 232 3.70 -10.72 -12.40
N GLU A 233 4.21 -10.75 -13.63
CA GLU A 233 4.84 -11.91 -14.24
C GLU A 233 6.36 -11.74 -14.30
N VAL A 234 7.10 -12.72 -13.79
CA VAL A 234 8.57 -12.76 -13.86
C VAL A 234 9.04 -14.01 -14.62
N ASP A 235 9.86 -13.81 -15.65
CA ASP A 235 10.40 -14.88 -16.48
C ASP A 235 11.94 -14.85 -16.54
N GLY A 236 12.59 -15.90 -16.03
CA GLY A 236 14.04 -16.02 -15.89
C GLY A 236 14.54 -15.62 -14.51
N PHE A 237 15.81 -15.24 -14.41
CA PHE A 237 16.52 -14.81 -13.20
C PHE A 237 16.90 -15.94 -12.22
N ASP A 238 17.78 -15.62 -11.25
CA ASP A 238 18.03 -16.50 -10.11
C ASP A 238 16.79 -16.57 -9.20
N TYR A 239 16.19 -15.42 -8.89
CA TYR A 239 14.96 -15.28 -8.11
C TYR A 239 13.88 -14.55 -8.92
N GLY A 240 12.65 -15.06 -8.89
CA GLY A 240 11.52 -14.35 -9.47
C GLY A 240 11.18 -13.11 -8.62
N PHE A 241 10.79 -13.36 -7.39
CA PHE A 241 10.53 -12.34 -6.38
C PHE A 241 11.53 -12.51 -5.23
N LYS A 242 12.11 -11.41 -4.74
CA LYS A 242 13.06 -11.43 -3.62
C LYS A 242 12.71 -10.33 -2.63
N VAL A 243 12.19 -10.71 -1.46
CA VAL A 243 11.82 -9.80 -0.38
C VAL A 243 12.60 -10.19 0.88
N THR A 244 13.55 -9.37 1.30
CA THR A 244 14.53 -9.80 2.31
C THR A 244 14.60 -8.97 3.58
N PRO A 245 14.19 -7.69 3.63
CA PRO A 245 14.55 -6.83 4.76
C PRO A 245 13.72 -7.09 6.01
N GLN A 246 14.30 -6.81 7.16
CA GLN A 246 13.57 -6.72 8.42
C GLN A 246 12.59 -5.54 8.40
N THR A 247 11.46 -5.67 9.08
CA THR A 247 10.43 -4.62 9.23
C THR A 247 9.73 -4.20 7.94
N HIS A 248 9.53 -5.13 7.00
CA HIS A 248 8.74 -4.90 5.80
C HIS A 248 7.43 -5.67 5.82
N PHE A 249 6.49 -5.12 5.07
CA PHE A 249 5.21 -5.76 4.80
C PHE A 249 4.98 -5.67 3.30
N ALA A 250 4.87 -6.81 2.64
CA ALA A 250 4.61 -6.84 1.21
C ALA A 250 3.49 -7.84 0.93
N PHE A 251 2.53 -7.40 0.16
CA PHE A 251 1.34 -8.17 -0.15
C PHE A 251 1.25 -8.36 -1.65
N PHE A 252 1.03 -9.60 -2.07
CA PHE A 252 1.03 -9.96 -3.49
C PHE A 252 -0.23 -10.70 -3.87
N GLU A 253 -0.77 -10.40 -5.05
CA GLU A 253 -1.90 -11.10 -5.64
C GLU A 253 -1.70 -11.28 -7.15
N HIS A 254 -2.17 -12.41 -7.70
CA HIS A 254 -2.08 -12.74 -9.13
C HIS A 254 -0.65 -12.67 -9.68
N ILE A 255 0.28 -13.35 -9.03
CA ILE A 255 1.69 -13.32 -9.43
C ILE A 255 2.12 -14.63 -10.10
N LYS A 256 3.05 -14.50 -11.06
CA LYS A 256 3.61 -15.63 -11.81
C LYS A 256 5.12 -15.61 -11.83
N ALA A 257 5.75 -16.75 -11.55
CA ALA A 257 7.19 -16.92 -11.60
C ALA A 257 7.53 -18.17 -12.42
N LYS A 258 8.34 -18.00 -13.48
CA LYS A 258 8.75 -19.12 -14.33
C LYS A 258 10.22 -19.00 -14.76
N ASN A 259 10.86 -20.14 -14.94
CA ASN A 259 12.24 -20.26 -15.40
C ASN A 259 13.30 -19.72 -14.41
N GLN A 260 12.99 -19.68 -13.11
CA GLN A 260 13.98 -19.29 -12.10
C GLN A 260 15.02 -20.41 -11.86
N LYS A 261 16.21 -19.98 -11.36
CA LYS A 261 17.32 -20.91 -11.08
C LYS A 261 17.43 -21.28 -9.61
N ARG A 262 16.94 -20.44 -8.67
CA ARG A 262 17.11 -20.62 -7.21
C ARG A 262 15.81 -20.67 -6.43
N ALA A 263 14.87 -19.76 -6.71
CA ALA A 263 13.52 -19.80 -6.16
C ALA A 263 12.56 -18.91 -6.98
N GLY A 264 11.31 -19.35 -7.11
CA GLY A 264 10.25 -18.52 -7.65
C GLY A 264 10.01 -17.29 -6.77
N PHE A 265 9.79 -17.52 -5.48
CA PHE A 265 9.64 -16.47 -4.47
C PHE A 265 10.58 -16.75 -3.29
N PHE A 266 11.40 -15.76 -2.92
CA PHE A 266 12.34 -15.83 -1.81
C PHE A 266 11.99 -14.82 -0.72
N VAL A 267 11.78 -15.30 0.51
CA VAL A 267 11.37 -14.50 1.67
C VAL A 267 12.45 -14.54 2.75
N GLY A 268 12.95 -13.38 3.16
CA GLY A 268 13.85 -13.19 4.30
C GLY A 268 13.13 -12.88 5.62
N ASP A 269 13.70 -12.02 6.43
CA ASP A 269 13.16 -11.59 7.74
C ASP A 269 12.04 -10.54 7.59
N THR A 270 10.96 -10.88 6.92
CA THR A 270 9.93 -9.93 6.53
C THR A 270 8.53 -10.53 6.64
N VAL A 271 7.49 -9.70 6.57
CA VAL A 271 6.09 -10.13 6.49
C VAL A 271 5.65 -10.12 5.04
N VAL A 272 5.23 -11.28 4.53
CA VAL A 272 4.74 -11.44 3.16
C VAL A 272 3.42 -12.20 3.16
N SER A 273 2.43 -11.66 2.45
CA SER A 273 1.19 -12.39 2.16
C SER A 273 0.99 -12.49 0.65
N ILE A 274 0.63 -13.68 0.21
CA ILE A 274 0.48 -13.99 -1.22
C ILE A 274 -0.87 -14.69 -1.45
N ASN A 275 -1.63 -14.19 -2.40
CA ASN A 275 -2.83 -14.84 -2.91
C ASN A 275 -2.69 -15.07 -4.42
N ASP A 276 -3.10 -16.23 -4.91
CA ASP A 276 -3.03 -16.62 -6.33
C ASP A 276 -1.62 -16.50 -6.92
N TYR A 277 -0.76 -17.44 -6.51
CA TYR A 277 0.61 -17.55 -6.98
C TYR A 277 0.81 -18.76 -7.88
N GLU A 278 1.18 -18.53 -9.13
CA GLU A 278 1.56 -19.57 -10.09
C GLU A 278 3.09 -19.65 -10.21
N SER A 279 3.65 -20.83 -10.03
CA SER A 279 5.09 -21.10 -10.21
C SER A 279 5.33 -22.27 -11.15
N ASP A 280 6.17 -22.08 -12.18
CA ASP A 280 6.60 -23.13 -13.11
C ASP A 280 8.13 -23.18 -13.17
N ASN A 281 8.75 -23.99 -12.29
CA ASN A 281 10.17 -23.94 -12.01
C ASN A 281 10.81 -25.33 -11.79
N ALA A 282 12.14 -25.40 -11.99
CA ALA A 282 12.95 -26.55 -11.57
C ALA A 282 13.55 -26.39 -10.15
N CYS A 283 13.34 -25.23 -9.53
CA CYS A 283 13.74 -24.87 -8.18
C CYS A 283 12.50 -24.64 -7.29
N PRO A 284 12.64 -24.41 -5.98
CA PRO A 284 11.48 -24.16 -5.11
C PRO A 284 10.59 -23.03 -5.61
N ALA A 285 9.27 -23.25 -5.57
CA ALA A 285 8.30 -22.19 -5.83
C ALA A 285 8.37 -21.11 -4.75
N LEU A 286 8.43 -21.53 -3.47
CA LEU A 286 8.49 -20.63 -2.31
C LEU A 286 9.62 -21.06 -1.38
N ARG A 287 10.50 -20.14 -1.00
CA ARG A 287 11.59 -20.36 -0.05
C ARG A 287 11.60 -19.30 1.04
N CYS A 288 11.42 -19.70 2.31
CA CYS A 288 11.38 -18.84 3.48
C CYS A 288 12.59 -19.14 4.38
N VAL A 289 13.45 -18.14 4.59
CA VAL A 289 14.73 -18.31 5.32
C VAL A 289 14.90 -17.38 6.53
N GLY A 290 14.00 -16.41 6.72
CA GLY A 290 14.11 -15.42 7.78
C GLY A 290 13.63 -15.91 9.14
N THR A 291 14.43 -15.75 10.20
CA THR A 291 14.05 -16.16 11.56
C THR A 291 12.91 -15.35 12.16
N GLY A 292 12.80 -14.08 11.80
CA GLY A 292 11.70 -13.17 12.13
C GLY A 292 10.62 -13.08 11.05
N GLY A 293 10.75 -13.87 9.96
CA GLY A 293 9.85 -13.85 8.84
C GLY A 293 8.45 -14.37 9.19
N HIS A 294 7.45 -13.81 8.53
CA HIS A 294 6.05 -14.24 8.64
C HIS A 294 5.44 -14.32 7.24
N THR A 295 5.21 -15.53 6.77
CA THR A 295 4.76 -15.78 5.40
C THR A 295 3.37 -16.42 5.37
N VAL A 296 2.47 -15.85 4.60
CA VAL A 296 1.16 -16.40 4.26
C VAL A 296 1.12 -16.62 2.75
N CYS A 297 0.72 -17.81 2.30
CA CYS A 297 0.45 -18.07 0.90
C CYS A 297 -0.83 -18.89 0.75
N ILE A 298 -1.77 -18.36 -0.02
CA ILE A 298 -3.04 -19.02 -0.30
C ILE A 298 -3.28 -19.12 -1.82
N ASN A 299 -4.05 -20.13 -2.22
CA ASN A 299 -4.44 -20.35 -3.62
C ASN A 299 -3.22 -20.45 -4.57
N GLY A 300 -2.21 -21.22 -4.19
CA GLY A 300 -0.99 -21.40 -4.98
C GLY A 300 -1.07 -22.58 -5.94
N LYS A 301 -0.44 -22.46 -7.12
CA LYS A 301 -0.26 -23.54 -8.10
C LYS A 301 1.21 -23.69 -8.43
N PHE A 302 1.84 -24.74 -7.94
CA PHE A 302 3.28 -24.95 -8.02
C PHE A 302 3.60 -26.15 -8.89
N HIS A 303 4.08 -25.90 -10.10
CA HIS A 303 4.54 -26.91 -11.05
C HIS A 303 6.07 -27.05 -11.01
N GLY A 304 6.54 -28.24 -10.63
CA GLY A 304 7.95 -28.62 -10.64
C GLY A 304 8.34 -29.28 -11.95
N ARG A 305 9.30 -28.73 -12.68
CA ARG A 305 9.77 -29.29 -13.94
C ARG A 305 10.67 -30.52 -13.76
N THR A 306 11.18 -30.70 -12.56
CA THR A 306 12.04 -31.84 -12.20
C THR A 306 11.69 -32.31 -10.79
N LYS A 307 11.70 -33.64 -10.58
CA LYS A 307 11.52 -34.23 -9.25
C LYS A 307 12.80 -34.12 -8.38
N ASN A 308 13.56 -33.06 -8.51
CA ASN A 308 14.83 -32.88 -7.80
C ASN A 308 14.74 -31.86 -6.66
N ASP A 309 13.62 -31.17 -6.52
CA ASP A 309 13.46 -30.13 -5.50
C ASP A 309 12.10 -30.24 -4.79
N ILE A 310 11.90 -29.38 -3.79
CA ILE A 310 10.74 -29.32 -2.94
C ILE A 310 10.00 -28.01 -3.26
N ALA A 311 8.69 -28.06 -3.42
CA ALA A 311 7.91 -26.90 -3.84
C ALA A 311 7.99 -25.74 -2.82
N VAL A 312 7.83 -26.04 -1.52
CA VAL A 312 7.95 -25.05 -0.45
C VAL A 312 9.07 -25.44 0.51
N ARG A 313 10.11 -24.64 0.57
CA ARG A 313 11.19 -24.74 1.55
C ARG A 313 11.03 -23.72 2.66
N HIS A 314 10.60 -24.17 3.82
CA HIS A 314 10.47 -23.37 5.03
C HIS A 314 11.60 -23.71 6.00
N GLU A 315 12.59 -22.84 6.06
CA GLU A 315 13.78 -23.04 6.90
C GLU A 315 13.58 -22.42 8.28
N PHE A 316 13.04 -21.20 8.35
CA PHE A 316 12.82 -20.47 9.60
C PHE A 316 11.59 -19.55 9.51
N GLY A 317 11.20 -18.95 10.65
CA GLY A 317 10.08 -18.04 10.77
C GLY A 317 8.74 -18.77 10.92
N THR A 318 7.65 -18.09 10.58
CA THR A 318 6.31 -18.69 10.56
C THR A 318 5.79 -18.76 9.14
N LEU A 319 5.13 -19.87 8.82
CA LEU A 319 4.54 -20.14 7.53
C LEU A 319 3.09 -20.59 7.71
N TYR A 320 2.19 -19.96 6.96
CA TYR A 320 0.83 -20.43 6.76
C TYR A 320 0.55 -20.66 5.27
N LEU A 321 -0.01 -21.81 4.95
CA LEU A 321 -0.39 -22.21 3.60
C LEU A 321 -1.85 -22.65 3.58
N ARG A 322 -2.60 -22.30 2.51
CA ARG A 322 -3.95 -22.81 2.27
C ARG A 322 -4.24 -22.92 0.77
N ASN A 323 -4.89 -24.02 0.37
CA ASN A 323 -5.25 -24.29 -1.02
C ASN A 323 -4.04 -24.22 -1.96
N ILE A 324 -2.99 -25.01 -1.69
CA ILE A 324 -1.79 -25.09 -2.52
C ILE A 324 -1.83 -26.37 -3.32
N GLU A 325 -1.95 -26.26 -4.63
CA GLU A 325 -1.81 -27.35 -5.59
C GLU A 325 -0.34 -27.55 -5.93
N VAL A 326 0.16 -28.79 -5.84
CA VAL A 326 1.57 -29.10 -6.08
C VAL A 326 1.67 -30.32 -6.98
N ASP A 327 2.40 -30.18 -8.08
CA ASP A 327 2.76 -31.27 -8.94
C ASP A 327 4.22 -31.16 -9.44
N GLY A 328 4.80 -32.27 -9.90
CA GLY A 328 6.12 -32.30 -10.52
C GLY A 328 7.32 -32.12 -9.57
N TYR A 329 7.14 -31.81 -8.31
CA TYR A 329 8.18 -31.76 -7.28
C TYR A 329 8.43 -33.12 -6.60
N TRP A 330 9.55 -33.25 -5.89
CA TRP A 330 9.86 -34.43 -5.06
C TRP A 330 8.95 -34.46 -3.83
N HIS A 331 8.86 -33.34 -3.08
CA HIS A 331 7.93 -33.13 -1.97
C HIS A 331 7.23 -31.79 -2.11
N SER A 332 6.05 -31.69 -1.53
CA SER A 332 5.31 -30.42 -1.54
C SER A 332 5.84 -29.41 -0.55
N LEU A 333 6.27 -29.86 0.63
CA LEU A 333 6.73 -29.00 1.72
C LEU A 333 7.84 -29.67 2.53
N THR A 334 8.87 -28.92 2.86
CA THR A 334 9.74 -29.15 4.01
C THR A 334 9.67 -27.98 4.97
N SER A 335 9.60 -28.28 6.28
CA SER A 335 9.63 -27.27 7.31
C SER A 335 10.60 -27.68 8.42
N TYR A 336 11.37 -26.74 8.97
CA TYR A 336 12.22 -26.99 10.13
C TYR A 336 11.44 -27.59 11.32
N TYR A 337 10.16 -27.27 11.41
CA TYR A 337 9.30 -27.66 12.52
C TYR A 337 8.41 -28.89 12.23
N SER A 338 8.52 -29.49 11.05
CA SER A 338 7.59 -30.55 10.60
C SER A 338 8.25 -31.47 9.55
N PRO A 339 7.88 -32.75 9.52
CA PRO A 339 8.32 -33.66 8.46
C PRO A 339 7.95 -33.21 7.05
N TYR A 340 8.60 -33.82 6.04
CA TYR A 340 8.20 -33.66 4.64
C TYR A 340 6.72 -34.00 4.44
N ARG A 341 6.09 -33.24 3.54
CA ARG A 341 4.70 -33.47 3.10
C ARG A 341 4.66 -33.66 1.60
N ASP A 342 3.72 -34.49 1.15
CA ASP A 342 3.44 -34.79 -0.23
C ASP A 342 2.00 -34.41 -0.59
N GLY A 343 1.73 -34.25 -1.90
CA GLY A 343 0.41 -33.90 -2.40
C GLY A 343 0.04 -32.45 -2.20
N ASN A 344 -1.20 -32.11 -2.46
CA ASN A 344 -1.73 -30.79 -2.27
C ASN A 344 -1.82 -30.44 -0.77
N ILE A 345 -1.70 -29.16 -0.45
CA ILE A 345 -1.76 -28.66 0.93
C ILE A 345 -3.10 -27.93 1.07
N GLU A 346 -4.05 -28.56 1.77
CA GLU A 346 -5.35 -27.94 2.06
C GLU A 346 -5.18 -26.77 3.03
N GLU A 347 -4.55 -27.03 4.19
CA GLU A 347 -4.20 -26.01 5.19
C GLU A 347 -2.97 -26.46 6.00
N PHE A 348 -2.06 -25.54 6.27
CA PHE A 348 -0.87 -25.77 7.06
C PHE A 348 -0.46 -24.52 7.83
N SER A 349 -0.24 -24.65 9.13
CA SER A 349 0.45 -23.66 9.97
C SER A 349 1.71 -24.28 10.55
N SER A 350 2.84 -23.61 10.46
CA SER A 350 4.12 -24.10 11.00
C SER A 350 4.17 -24.08 12.52
N HIS A 351 3.30 -23.32 13.16
CA HIS A 351 3.23 -23.15 14.61
C HIS A 351 1.79 -23.36 15.09
N GLY A 352 1.65 -23.59 16.37
CA GLY A 352 0.34 -23.77 16.99
C GLY A 352 -0.54 -22.51 16.91
N SER A 353 -1.84 -22.72 17.07
CA SER A 353 -2.84 -21.67 17.05
C SER A 353 -3.01 -21.00 18.41
N VAL A 354 -3.56 -19.79 18.37
CA VAL A 354 -4.06 -19.06 19.52
C VAL A 354 -5.56 -19.36 19.66
N THR A 355 -5.98 -19.84 20.83
CA THR A 355 -7.39 -20.20 21.09
C THR A 355 -7.92 -19.39 22.27
N GLY A 356 -9.17 -18.94 22.15
CA GLY A 356 -9.89 -18.25 23.20
C GLY A 356 -11.08 -19.04 23.77
N LEU A 357 -12.27 -18.46 23.73
CA LEU A 357 -13.53 -19.10 24.14
C LEU A 357 -13.93 -20.25 23.22
N ASP A 358 -13.66 -20.13 21.93
CA ASP A 358 -13.82 -21.23 21.00
C ASP A 358 -12.69 -22.24 21.21
N LYS A 359 -13.07 -23.50 21.45
CA LYS A 359 -12.16 -24.63 21.68
C LYS A 359 -12.15 -25.60 20.50
N GLY A 360 -12.75 -25.19 19.37
CA GLY A 360 -12.71 -25.96 18.13
C GLY A 360 -11.31 -26.06 17.53
N GLU A 361 -11.17 -26.87 16.50
CA GLU A 361 -9.95 -26.91 15.70
C GLU A 361 -9.72 -25.57 15.01
N ALA A 362 -8.53 -25.04 15.16
CA ALA A 362 -8.22 -23.72 14.59
C ALA A 362 -7.92 -23.84 13.11
N HIS A 363 -8.66 -23.10 12.32
CA HIS A 363 -8.49 -22.92 10.88
C HIS A 363 -8.89 -21.51 10.48
N THR A 364 -8.54 -21.05 9.30
CA THR A 364 -9.04 -19.76 8.81
C THR A 364 -10.51 -19.87 8.42
N LEU A 365 -11.22 -18.75 8.35
CA LEU A 365 -12.64 -18.76 7.98
C LEU A 365 -12.87 -19.21 6.55
N ASN A 366 -11.86 -19.13 5.71
CA ASN A 366 -11.93 -19.44 4.28
C ASN A 366 -13.08 -18.69 3.60
N LEU A 367 -13.14 -17.38 3.85
CA LEU A 367 -14.16 -16.53 3.25
C LEU A 367 -14.00 -16.52 1.72
N PRO A 368 -15.09 -16.47 0.95
CA PRO A 368 -15.02 -16.38 -0.50
C PRO A 368 -14.21 -15.15 -0.93
N VAL A 369 -13.22 -15.36 -1.80
CA VAL A 369 -12.42 -14.29 -2.41
C VAL A 369 -13.07 -13.92 -3.74
N GLU A 370 -13.28 -12.63 -3.94
CA GLU A 370 -13.67 -12.07 -5.24
C GLU A 370 -12.57 -11.11 -5.71
N ASP A 371 -12.25 -11.18 -6.99
CA ASP A 371 -11.32 -10.25 -7.62
C ASP A 371 -11.96 -8.87 -7.73
N THR A 372 -11.15 -7.82 -7.64
CA THR A 372 -11.60 -6.47 -7.92
C THR A 372 -12.12 -6.38 -9.35
N PRO A 373 -13.33 -5.83 -9.58
CA PRO A 373 -13.84 -5.67 -10.92
C PRO A 373 -12.90 -4.86 -11.82
N ASP A 374 -12.51 -5.43 -12.96
CA ASP A 374 -11.75 -4.70 -13.98
C ASP A 374 -12.67 -3.73 -14.72
N ILE A 375 -12.50 -2.44 -14.48
CA ILE A 375 -13.27 -1.38 -15.13
C ILE A 375 -12.32 -0.57 -16.02
N PRO A 376 -12.30 -0.83 -17.33
CA PRO A 376 -11.40 -0.15 -18.26
C PRO A 376 -11.57 1.38 -18.20
N TRP A 377 -10.47 2.09 -18.44
CA TRP A 377 -10.53 3.52 -18.65
C TRP A 377 -11.30 3.81 -19.94
N GLU A 378 -12.19 4.75 -19.87
CA GLU A 378 -12.88 5.23 -21.06
C GLU A 378 -11.94 6.05 -21.94
N ALA A 379 -12.33 6.26 -23.20
CA ALA A 379 -11.60 7.16 -24.08
C ALA A 379 -11.47 8.56 -23.43
N PRO A 380 -10.28 9.16 -23.42
CA PRO A 380 -10.00 10.39 -22.67
C PRO A 380 -10.90 11.57 -23.05
N GLU A 381 -11.46 11.57 -24.26
CA GLU A 381 -12.39 12.60 -24.72
C GLU A 381 -13.75 12.58 -23.98
N LYS A 382 -14.05 11.51 -23.25
CA LYS A 382 -15.26 11.38 -22.43
C LYS A 382 -15.05 11.83 -20.98
N TRP A 383 -13.82 12.11 -20.60
CA TRP A 383 -13.53 12.56 -19.26
C TRP A 383 -13.82 14.04 -19.11
N VAL A 384 -14.33 14.42 -17.95
CA VAL A 384 -14.68 15.80 -17.62
C VAL A 384 -13.88 16.26 -16.40
N SER A 385 -13.15 17.37 -16.57
CA SER A 385 -12.42 17.98 -15.45
C SER A 385 -13.37 18.82 -14.58
N VAL A 386 -13.24 18.71 -13.26
CA VAL A 386 -13.92 19.61 -12.31
C VAL A 386 -13.56 21.08 -12.55
N ASN A 387 -12.35 21.34 -13.05
CA ASN A 387 -11.89 22.71 -13.37
C ASN A 387 -12.64 23.32 -14.54
N SER A 388 -13.17 22.51 -15.47
CA SER A 388 -14.04 22.99 -16.56
C SER A 388 -15.39 23.53 -16.08
N PHE A 389 -15.74 23.25 -14.82
CA PHE A 389 -16.94 23.76 -14.13
C PHE A 389 -16.63 24.86 -13.11
N GLY A 390 -15.38 25.36 -13.11
CA GLY A 390 -14.95 26.47 -12.27
C GLY A 390 -14.32 26.08 -10.94
N ALA A 391 -14.04 24.78 -10.69
CA ALA A 391 -13.28 24.39 -9.52
C ALA A 391 -11.84 24.96 -9.62
N VAL A 392 -11.37 25.62 -8.56
CA VAL A 392 -10.03 26.16 -8.44
C VAL A 392 -9.27 25.36 -7.42
N GLY A 393 -8.10 24.84 -7.81
CA GLY A 393 -7.24 24.03 -6.94
C GLY A 393 -6.25 24.86 -6.14
N ASP A 394 -6.69 25.98 -5.51
CA ASP A 394 -5.83 26.91 -4.76
C ASP A 394 -5.88 26.72 -3.23
N GLY A 395 -6.74 25.83 -2.75
CA GLY A 395 -6.92 25.56 -1.32
C GLY A 395 -7.69 26.64 -0.56
N VAL A 396 -8.21 27.66 -1.23
CA VAL A 396 -8.86 28.84 -0.62
C VAL A 396 -10.26 29.06 -1.20
N THR A 397 -10.41 28.94 -2.51
CA THR A 397 -11.68 29.12 -3.21
C THR A 397 -12.58 27.91 -3.01
N PRO A 398 -13.83 28.08 -2.49
CA PRO A 398 -14.76 26.95 -2.34
C PRO A 398 -15.02 26.24 -3.67
N ALA A 399 -14.83 24.94 -3.69
CA ALA A 399 -14.89 24.10 -4.90
C ALA A 399 -16.11 23.17 -4.95
N SER A 400 -16.86 23.00 -3.86
CA SER A 400 -17.91 21.98 -3.77
C SER A 400 -19.00 22.13 -4.83
N ASP A 401 -19.45 23.37 -5.15
CA ASP A 401 -20.48 23.60 -6.18
C ASP A 401 -19.97 23.23 -7.57
N SER A 402 -18.75 23.58 -7.90
CA SER A 402 -18.13 23.28 -9.19
C SER A 402 -17.89 21.77 -9.35
N ILE A 403 -17.43 21.10 -8.29
CA ILE A 403 -17.30 19.64 -8.25
C ILE A 403 -18.67 18.98 -8.43
N GLN A 404 -19.68 19.47 -7.70
CA GLN A 404 -21.05 18.97 -7.83
C GLN A 404 -21.61 19.12 -9.26
N ALA A 405 -21.35 20.25 -9.90
CA ALA A 405 -21.75 20.50 -11.27
C ALA A 405 -21.07 19.55 -12.27
N ALA A 406 -19.78 19.27 -12.09
CA ALA A 406 -19.04 18.27 -12.89
C ALA A 406 -19.64 16.87 -12.73
N LEU A 407 -19.92 16.43 -11.49
CA LEU A 407 -20.53 15.12 -11.20
C LEU A 407 -21.93 14.96 -11.80
N PHE A 408 -22.69 16.06 -11.96
CA PHE A 408 -24.02 16.05 -12.57
C PHE A 408 -24.03 16.47 -14.06
N SER A 409 -22.88 16.60 -14.70
CA SER A 409 -22.75 16.97 -16.12
C SER A 409 -23.26 15.90 -17.09
N GLY A 410 -23.46 14.67 -16.62
CA GLY A 410 -23.78 13.51 -17.45
C GLY A 410 -22.53 12.73 -17.90
N ALA A 411 -21.33 13.19 -17.57
CA ALA A 411 -20.11 12.43 -17.79
C ALA A 411 -20.07 11.22 -16.88
N THR A 412 -19.51 10.11 -17.37
CA THR A 412 -19.31 8.88 -16.59
C THR A 412 -17.96 8.83 -15.91
N THR A 413 -16.98 9.61 -16.38
CA THR A 413 -15.66 9.79 -15.77
C THR A 413 -15.40 11.26 -15.45
N VAL A 414 -15.18 11.56 -14.17
CA VAL A 414 -14.86 12.90 -13.67
C VAL A 414 -13.45 12.87 -13.09
N TYR A 415 -12.61 13.87 -13.43
CA TYR A 415 -11.26 13.93 -12.92
C TYR A 415 -10.89 15.31 -12.37
N PHE A 416 -9.90 15.33 -11.50
CA PHE A 416 -9.33 16.53 -10.93
C PHE A 416 -8.03 16.88 -11.66
N GLN A 417 -7.69 18.16 -11.71
CA GLN A 417 -6.32 18.57 -12.02
C GLN A 417 -5.48 18.57 -10.74
N PRO A 418 -4.14 18.47 -10.82
CA PRO A 418 -3.30 18.69 -9.66
C PRO A 418 -3.61 20.02 -8.99
N GLY A 419 -3.62 20.05 -7.67
CA GLY A 419 -3.94 21.22 -6.87
C GLY A 419 -4.59 20.83 -5.54
N LYS A 420 -5.07 21.81 -4.80
CA LYS A 420 -5.74 21.63 -3.51
C LYS A 420 -7.16 22.19 -3.58
N TYR A 421 -8.17 21.35 -3.40
CA TYR A 421 -9.57 21.75 -3.53
C TYR A 421 -10.24 21.89 -2.16
N LEU A 422 -10.77 23.11 -1.89
CA LEU A 422 -11.48 23.40 -0.65
C LEU A 422 -12.92 22.94 -0.70
N LEU A 423 -13.28 21.98 0.16
CA LEU A 423 -14.65 21.49 0.36
C LEU A 423 -15.32 22.32 1.47
N ASP A 424 -16.32 23.08 1.10
CA ASP A 424 -17.14 23.90 2.01
C ASP A 424 -18.48 23.24 2.37
N LYS A 425 -18.85 22.17 1.67
CA LYS A 425 -20.01 21.33 1.91
C LYS A 425 -19.83 19.93 1.28
N PRO A 426 -20.62 18.93 1.74
CA PRO A 426 -20.62 17.62 1.10
C PRO A 426 -21.02 17.68 -0.37
N VAL A 427 -20.43 16.81 -1.19
CA VAL A 427 -20.80 16.61 -2.58
C VAL A 427 -21.46 15.26 -2.78
N THR A 428 -22.46 15.19 -3.67
CA THR A 428 -23.18 13.97 -4.00
C THR A 428 -22.65 13.37 -5.29
N VAL A 429 -22.30 12.08 -5.25
CA VAL A 429 -21.89 11.31 -6.42
C VAL A 429 -23.12 10.54 -6.94
N PRO A 430 -23.66 10.89 -8.13
CA PRO A 430 -24.85 10.24 -8.69
C PRO A 430 -24.50 8.89 -9.32
N ALA A 431 -25.55 8.09 -9.59
CA ALA A 431 -25.41 6.77 -10.22
C ALA A 431 -24.80 6.79 -11.64
N SER A 432 -24.87 7.93 -12.33
CA SER A 432 -24.30 8.11 -13.68
C SER A 432 -22.79 8.13 -13.73
N VAL A 433 -22.11 8.48 -12.63
CA VAL A 433 -20.64 8.53 -12.56
C VAL A 433 -20.11 7.14 -12.27
N ASN A 434 -19.21 6.63 -13.12
CA ASN A 434 -18.56 5.32 -12.96
C ASN A 434 -17.12 5.43 -12.47
N ARG A 435 -16.49 6.61 -12.63
CA ARG A 435 -15.12 6.84 -12.20
C ARG A 435 -14.90 8.26 -11.71
N ILE A 436 -14.21 8.38 -10.58
CA ILE A 436 -13.61 9.63 -10.10
C ILE A 436 -12.11 9.40 -9.98
N ASN A 437 -11.33 10.06 -10.83
CA ASN A 437 -9.88 10.04 -10.74
C ASN A 437 -9.40 11.36 -10.14
N PHE A 438 -8.79 11.29 -8.96
CA PHE A 438 -8.32 12.48 -8.26
C PHE A 438 -6.96 12.98 -8.77
N MET A 439 -6.29 12.22 -9.63
CA MET A 439 -4.95 12.55 -10.15
C MET A 439 -3.97 13.04 -9.07
N TYR A 440 -4.06 12.44 -7.88
CA TYR A 440 -3.30 12.81 -6.67
C TYR A 440 -3.43 14.29 -6.28
N CYS A 441 -4.55 14.93 -6.57
CA CYS A 441 -4.85 16.22 -5.97
C CYS A 441 -4.94 16.11 -4.44
N ASP A 442 -4.80 17.24 -3.78
CA ASP A 442 -5.06 17.36 -2.35
C ASP A 442 -6.47 17.91 -2.10
N LEU A 443 -7.02 17.59 -0.95
CA LEU A 443 -8.31 18.09 -0.48
C LEU A 443 -8.15 18.81 0.85
N CYS A 444 -8.89 19.88 1.04
CA CYS A 444 -9.03 20.55 2.35
C CYS A 444 -10.50 20.85 2.62
N ASN A 445 -10.84 21.15 3.87
CA ASN A 445 -12.20 21.45 4.29
C ASN A 445 -12.27 22.68 5.17
N THR A 446 -13.41 23.40 5.14
CA THR A 446 -13.64 24.58 5.97
C THR A 446 -13.79 24.22 7.45
N ASP A 447 -13.63 25.23 8.33
CA ASP A 447 -13.77 25.03 9.77
C ASP A 447 -15.19 24.56 10.15
N GLU A 448 -16.22 25.02 9.45
CA GLU A 448 -17.58 24.54 9.64
C GLU A 448 -17.69 23.04 9.33
N MET A 449 -17.09 22.59 8.23
CA MET A 449 -17.08 21.20 7.85
C MET A 449 -16.38 20.30 8.89
N LYS A 450 -15.28 20.75 9.47
CA LYS A 450 -14.50 19.98 10.46
C LYS A 450 -15.31 19.51 11.67
N HIS A 451 -16.36 20.23 12.04
CA HIS A 451 -17.21 19.92 13.17
C HIS A 451 -18.40 19.00 12.86
N LEU A 452 -18.65 18.71 11.59
CA LEU A 452 -19.74 17.83 11.16
C LEU A 452 -19.33 16.36 11.30
N ALA A 453 -19.54 15.79 12.48
CA ALA A 453 -19.22 14.38 12.74
C ALA A 453 -20.04 13.44 11.85
N HIS A 454 -19.42 12.35 11.42
CA HIS A 454 -20.02 11.31 10.59
C HIS A 454 -20.66 11.82 9.28
N THR A 455 -20.14 12.93 8.75
CA THR A 455 -20.60 13.48 7.47
C THR A 455 -19.61 13.07 6.38
N GLY A 456 -20.10 12.38 5.34
CA GLY A 456 -19.31 12.05 4.16
C GLY A 456 -19.03 13.27 3.31
N LEU A 457 -17.77 13.52 2.99
CA LEU A 457 -17.38 14.58 2.06
C LEU A 457 -17.87 14.27 0.64
N PHE A 458 -17.78 12.99 0.25
CA PHE A 458 -18.38 12.43 -0.97
C PHE A 458 -19.48 11.44 -0.57
N LYS A 459 -20.74 11.81 -0.85
CA LYS A 459 -21.88 10.94 -0.60
C LYS A 459 -22.31 10.23 -1.88
N ILE A 460 -22.09 8.91 -1.93
CA ILE A 460 -22.41 8.08 -3.09
C ILE A 460 -23.90 7.69 -3.01
N THR A 461 -24.68 8.07 -4.02
CA THR A 461 -26.13 7.83 -4.05
C THR A 461 -26.57 7.20 -5.36
N GLY A 462 -27.74 6.55 -5.33
CA GLY A 462 -28.32 5.89 -6.48
C GLY A 462 -27.72 4.52 -6.77
N GLU A 463 -28.51 3.67 -7.37
CA GLU A 463 -28.15 2.29 -7.74
C GLU A 463 -27.65 2.24 -9.19
N SER A 464 -26.66 1.40 -9.44
CA SER A 464 -26.14 1.07 -10.77
C SER A 464 -25.51 -0.31 -10.76
N ASP A 465 -25.67 -1.06 -11.83
CA ASP A 465 -24.99 -2.34 -12.03
C ASP A 465 -23.48 -2.15 -12.37
N THR A 466 -23.12 -0.97 -12.89
CA THR A 466 -21.72 -0.60 -13.13
C THR A 466 -21.11 -0.12 -11.82
N PRO A 467 -19.99 -0.72 -11.36
CA PRO A 467 -19.29 -0.25 -10.18
C PRO A 467 -18.87 1.21 -10.28
N LEU A 468 -18.75 1.89 -9.14
CA LEU A 468 -18.04 3.17 -9.05
C LEU A 468 -16.59 2.90 -8.67
N VAL A 469 -15.66 3.52 -9.40
CA VAL A 469 -14.25 3.56 -9.05
C VAL A 469 -13.89 4.94 -8.51
N MET A 470 -13.25 5.01 -7.34
CA MET A 470 -12.60 6.22 -6.83
C MET A 470 -11.12 5.92 -6.65
N GLU A 471 -10.26 6.68 -7.33
CA GLU A 471 -8.85 6.34 -7.43
C GLU A 471 -7.94 7.55 -7.38
N ASP A 472 -6.67 7.31 -6.99
CA ASP A 472 -5.57 8.26 -7.10
C ASP A 472 -5.75 9.52 -6.22
N LEU A 473 -6.08 9.35 -4.93
CA LEU A 473 -6.15 10.45 -3.97
C LEU A 473 -5.06 10.33 -2.89
N PHE A 474 -4.39 11.43 -2.63
CA PHE A 474 -3.55 11.55 -1.46
C PHE A 474 -3.85 12.86 -0.73
N ALA A 475 -4.87 12.83 0.11
CA ALA A 475 -5.27 13.97 0.93
C ALA A 475 -4.47 13.97 2.23
N PHE A 476 -3.35 14.71 2.23
CA PHE A 476 -2.41 14.74 3.32
C PHE A 476 -2.39 16.09 4.02
N GLU A 477 -2.58 16.09 5.35
CA GLU A 477 -2.47 17.22 6.29
C GLU A 477 -3.48 18.37 6.18
N GLN A 478 -4.26 18.48 5.12
CA GLN A 478 -5.19 19.60 4.91
C GLN A 478 -6.65 19.25 5.23
N LEU A 479 -7.04 17.99 5.09
CA LEU A 479 -8.30 17.53 5.65
C LEU A 479 -8.15 17.38 7.15
N SER A 480 -9.19 17.75 7.89
CA SER A 480 -9.17 17.62 9.34
C SER A 480 -10.57 17.55 9.94
N GLY A 481 -10.66 17.10 11.18
CA GLY A 481 -11.93 17.07 11.92
C GLY A 481 -12.53 15.69 12.04
N ARG A 482 -13.87 15.64 12.13
CA ARG A 482 -14.65 14.43 12.40
C ARG A 482 -15.44 13.94 11.17
N ASN A 483 -15.09 14.43 10.00
CA ASN A 483 -15.69 13.99 8.73
C ASN A 483 -15.20 12.59 8.34
N THR A 484 -15.89 12.02 7.38
CA THR A 484 -15.46 10.83 6.64
C THR A 484 -15.33 11.19 5.16
N LEU A 485 -14.30 10.70 4.49
CA LEU A 485 -14.14 10.99 3.06
C LEU A 485 -15.36 10.48 2.27
N ILE A 486 -15.78 9.24 2.51
CA ILE A 486 -16.82 8.55 1.73
C ILE A 486 -17.98 8.12 2.63
N ASP A 487 -19.21 8.59 2.31
CA ASP A 487 -20.48 8.00 2.75
C ASP A 487 -21.04 7.14 1.60
N HIS A 488 -21.01 5.83 1.76
CA HIS A 488 -21.58 4.89 0.81
C HIS A 488 -23.08 4.69 1.10
N ALA A 489 -23.91 5.57 0.54
CA ALA A 489 -25.36 5.61 0.77
C ALA A 489 -26.15 4.86 -0.32
N THR A 490 -25.65 3.70 -0.76
CA THR A 490 -26.25 2.86 -1.82
C THR A 490 -25.74 1.43 -1.68
N LYS A 491 -26.31 0.46 -2.37
CA LYS A 491 -25.80 -0.91 -2.50
C LYS A 491 -24.92 -1.14 -3.73
N ARG A 492 -24.69 -0.10 -4.53
CA ARG A 492 -23.83 -0.15 -5.71
C ARG A 492 -22.45 -0.66 -5.32
N THR A 493 -21.83 -1.49 -6.18
CA THR A 493 -20.43 -1.92 -5.98
C THR A 493 -19.48 -0.73 -6.02
N LEU A 494 -18.57 -0.65 -5.05
CA LEU A 494 -17.59 0.41 -4.93
C LEU A 494 -16.16 -0.18 -4.98
N VAL A 495 -15.29 0.43 -5.79
CA VAL A 495 -13.86 0.15 -5.86
C VAL A 495 -13.11 1.39 -5.39
N LEU A 496 -12.26 1.22 -4.39
CA LEU A 496 -11.36 2.25 -3.86
C LEU A 496 -9.93 1.80 -4.15
N SER A 497 -9.19 2.56 -4.94
CA SER A 497 -7.82 2.24 -5.32
C SER A 497 -6.89 3.42 -5.10
N ASP A 498 -5.75 3.17 -4.44
CA ASP A 498 -4.69 4.18 -4.24
C ASP A 498 -5.20 5.46 -3.56
N LEU A 499 -6.00 5.28 -2.50
CA LEU A 499 -6.50 6.37 -1.70
C LEU A 499 -5.77 6.44 -0.36
N HIS A 500 -5.35 7.64 0.04
CA HIS A 500 -4.83 7.89 1.38
C HIS A 500 -5.43 9.17 1.95
N THR A 501 -6.02 9.06 3.15
CA THR A 501 -6.44 10.24 3.93
C THR A 501 -5.57 10.38 5.17
N GLN A 502 -5.23 11.62 5.50
CA GLN A 502 -4.70 11.97 6.81
C GLN A 502 -5.66 12.93 7.48
N ALA A 503 -5.94 12.67 8.76
CA ALA A 503 -6.78 13.46 9.66
C ALA A 503 -8.30 13.32 9.52
N VAL A 504 -8.84 12.62 8.52
CA VAL A 504 -10.27 12.27 8.43
C VAL A 504 -10.44 10.77 8.22
N SER A 505 -11.57 10.23 8.66
CA SER A 505 -11.97 8.84 8.37
C SER A 505 -12.06 8.59 6.87
N MET A 506 -11.73 7.38 6.42
CA MET A 506 -11.82 7.04 5.01
C MET A 506 -13.25 6.68 4.59
N TYR A 507 -13.93 5.84 5.37
CA TYR A 507 -15.12 5.18 4.87
C TYR A 507 -16.14 4.83 5.95
N PHE A 508 -17.41 5.10 5.66
CA PHE A 508 -18.53 4.41 6.28
C PHE A 508 -19.65 4.18 5.26
N ASN A 509 -20.59 3.29 5.55
CA ASN A 509 -21.80 3.15 4.76
C ASN A 509 -23.05 3.45 5.59
N SER A 510 -23.86 4.38 5.10
CA SER A 510 -25.17 4.70 5.69
C SER A 510 -26.30 3.81 5.18
N VAL A 511 -26.05 3.01 4.13
CA VAL A 511 -26.96 1.98 3.62
C VAL A 511 -26.30 0.61 3.73
N SER A 512 -26.93 -0.31 4.44
CA SER A 512 -26.43 -1.68 4.60
C SER A 512 -26.51 -2.48 3.31
N GLY A 513 -25.48 -3.33 3.07
CA GLY A 513 -25.36 -4.19 1.89
C GLY A 513 -24.40 -3.64 0.85
N GLY A 514 -24.33 -4.34 -0.30
CA GLY A 514 -23.40 -4.01 -1.37
C GLY A 514 -22.01 -4.65 -1.22
N LYS A 515 -21.17 -4.41 -2.23
CA LYS A 515 -19.79 -4.90 -2.32
C LYS A 515 -18.80 -3.75 -2.30
N VAL A 516 -17.69 -3.92 -1.60
CA VAL A 516 -16.59 -2.95 -1.56
C VAL A 516 -15.27 -3.66 -1.80
N PHE A 517 -14.51 -3.13 -2.74
CA PHE A 517 -13.15 -3.56 -3.03
C PHE A 517 -12.19 -2.42 -2.68
N MET A 518 -11.16 -2.73 -1.91
CA MET A 518 -10.15 -1.76 -1.49
C MET A 518 -8.76 -2.28 -1.87
N GLU A 519 -8.00 -1.47 -2.57
CA GLU A 519 -6.63 -1.76 -2.99
C GLU A 519 -5.69 -0.61 -2.63
N ASN A 520 -4.69 -0.89 -1.82
CA ASN A 520 -3.70 0.11 -1.41
C ASN A 520 -4.35 1.36 -0.80
N VAL A 521 -5.20 1.16 0.22
CA VAL A 521 -5.99 2.24 0.84
C VAL A 521 -5.50 2.53 2.25
N GLY A 522 -5.07 3.76 2.50
CA GLY A 522 -4.58 4.23 3.79
C GLY A 522 -5.49 5.25 4.46
N CYS A 523 -5.58 5.18 5.78
CA CYS A 523 -6.28 6.16 6.60
C CYS A 523 -5.49 6.38 7.90
N THR A 524 -4.91 7.56 8.03
CA THR A 524 -4.22 7.97 9.26
C THR A 524 -5.02 9.09 9.92
N LEU A 525 -5.64 8.83 11.06
CA LEU A 525 -6.36 9.88 11.77
C LEU A 525 -5.36 10.83 12.44
N GLY A 526 -5.39 12.07 12.04
CA GLY A 526 -4.43 13.09 12.46
C GLY A 526 -4.77 13.79 13.74
N GLY A 527 -3.85 14.62 14.17
CA GLY A 527 -3.97 15.44 15.34
C GLY A 527 -4.94 16.61 15.24
N ILE A 528 -5.11 17.30 16.33
CA ILE A 528 -5.81 18.59 16.38
C ILE A 528 -5.08 19.56 15.45
N PRO A 529 -5.75 20.30 14.56
CA PRO A 529 -5.15 21.35 13.78
C PRO A 529 -4.41 22.34 14.68
N GLY A 530 -3.17 22.67 14.34
CA GLY A 530 -2.33 23.61 15.13
C GLY A 530 -1.53 22.98 16.28
N THR A 531 -1.58 21.66 16.49
CA THR A 531 -0.81 21.00 17.57
C THR A 531 0.48 20.33 17.09
N GLY A 532 0.98 20.62 15.91
CA GLY A 532 2.27 20.12 15.39
C GLY A 532 2.51 18.62 15.47
N GLY A 533 3.16 18.06 14.49
CA GLY A 533 3.57 16.65 14.48
C GLY A 533 4.44 16.21 15.66
N ALA A 534 5.00 15.02 15.62
CA ALA A 534 5.65 14.26 16.70
C ALA A 534 6.80 14.91 17.52
N GLY A 535 7.00 16.23 17.46
CA GLY A 535 7.90 16.94 18.36
C GLY A 535 7.31 17.06 19.77
N GLU A 536 8.10 16.80 20.78
CA GLU A 536 7.87 16.91 22.24
C GLU A 536 6.45 17.32 22.71
N LYS A 537 5.45 16.47 22.49
CA LYS A 537 4.10 16.69 23.00
C LYS A 537 4.06 16.29 24.47
N THR A 538 3.53 17.16 25.31
CA THR A 538 3.21 16.80 26.68
C THR A 538 2.16 15.65 26.65
N GLU A 539 2.17 14.78 27.67
CA GLU A 539 1.19 13.71 27.83
C GLU A 539 -0.26 14.24 27.73
N LYS A 540 -0.51 15.42 28.27
CA LYS A 540 -1.80 16.12 28.17
C LYS A 540 -2.19 16.48 26.73
N ALA A 541 -1.27 17.00 25.91
CA ALA A 541 -1.54 17.33 24.52
C ALA A 541 -1.81 16.05 23.68
N ARG A 542 -1.16 14.94 24.03
CA ARG A 542 -1.44 13.63 23.42
C ARG A 542 -2.82 13.11 23.81
N GLU A 543 -3.24 13.27 25.05
CA GLU A 543 -4.57 12.86 25.51
C GLU A 543 -5.68 13.71 24.88
N GLU A 544 -5.50 15.02 24.76
CA GLU A 544 -6.44 15.90 24.07
C GLU A 544 -6.53 15.57 22.58
N GLN A 545 -5.42 15.34 21.93
CA GLN A 545 -5.36 14.89 20.53
C GLN A 545 -6.03 13.53 20.36
N PHE A 546 -5.80 12.60 21.29
CA PHE A 546 -6.40 11.27 21.29
C PHE A 546 -7.92 11.31 21.47
N SER A 547 -8.45 12.31 22.14
CA SER A 547 -9.89 12.43 22.43
C SER A 547 -10.69 13.04 21.27
N TYR A 548 -10.11 13.90 20.44
CA TYR A 548 -10.88 14.70 19.50
C TYR A 548 -11.24 13.99 18.18
N SER A 549 -10.28 13.42 17.48
CA SER A 549 -10.51 12.79 16.15
C SER A 549 -10.51 11.27 16.19
N ARG A 550 -10.04 10.66 17.26
CA ARG A 550 -9.81 9.22 17.34
C ARG A 550 -11.03 8.39 17.80
N ASP A 551 -12.16 9.03 18.10
CA ASP A 551 -13.41 8.33 18.38
C ASP A 551 -14.12 7.80 17.13
N ILE A 552 -13.71 8.28 15.94
CA ILE A 552 -14.26 7.84 14.66
C ILE A 552 -13.35 6.73 14.10
N PRO A 553 -13.90 5.61 13.59
CA PRO A 553 -13.09 4.57 12.96
C PRO A 553 -12.48 5.05 11.65
N CYS A 554 -11.33 4.49 11.25
CA CYS A 554 -10.81 4.69 9.89
C CYS A 554 -11.77 4.11 8.84
N TYR A 555 -12.35 2.95 9.14
CA TYR A 555 -13.31 2.25 8.28
C TYR A 555 -14.44 1.66 9.12
N HIS A 556 -15.68 1.86 8.68
CA HIS A 556 -16.85 1.25 9.32
C HIS A 556 -17.74 0.58 8.26
N PHE A 557 -17.82 -0.74 8.32
CA PHE A 557 -18.60 -1.57 7.40
C PHE A 557 -19.85 -2.11 8.10
N ILE A 558 -21.04 -1.87 7.53
CA ILE A 558 -22.32 -2.30 8.09
C ILE A 558 -23.04 -3.19 7.07
N GLY A 559 -23.08 -4.50 7.33
CA GLY A 559 -23.82 -5.48 6.54
C GLY A 559 -23.33 -5.65 5.09
N GLN A 560 -22.04 -5.43 4.82
CA GLN A 560 -21.44 -5.45 3.49
C GLN A 560 -20.57 -6.68 3.23
N LYS A 561 -20.19 -6.89 1.95
CA LYS A 561 -19.10 -7.79 1.55
C LYS A 561 -17.90 -6.93 1.16
N VAL A 562 -16.79 -7.14 1.84
CA VAL A 562 -15.60 -6.31 1.69
C VAL A 562 -14.39 -7.18 1.39
N TRP A 563 -13.64 -6.82 0.35
CA TRP A 563 -12.32 -7.38 0.02
C TRP A 563 -11.31 -6.26 0.05
N ALA A 564 -10.35 -6.39 0.96
CA ALA A 564 -9.32 -5.37 1.16
C ALA A 564 -7.93 -5.97 0.91
N ARG A 565 -7.19 -5.37 -0.02
CA ARG A 565 -5.82 -5.70 -0.38
C ARG A 565 -4.93 -4.54 0.02
N GLN A 566 -4.10 -4.77 1.01
CA GLN A 566 -3.29 -3.74 1.64
C GLN A 566 -4.10 -2.55 2.13
N ILE A 567 -4.52 -2.60 3.38
CA ILE A 567 -5.11 -1.47 4.07
C ILE A 567 -4.20 -0.99 5.20
N ASN A 568 -4.13 0.32 5.36
CA ASN A 568 -3.30 0.94 6.39
C ASN A 568 -4.12 1.85 7.32
N PRO A 569 -4.85 1.30 8.31
CA PRO A 569 -5.58 2.08 9.30
C PRO A 569 -4.68 2.48 10.46
N GLU A 570 -4.63 3.77 10.78
CA GLU A 570 -3.81 4.29 11.87
C GLU A 570 -4.55 5.29 12.77
N ARG A 571 -4.19 5.28 14.04
CA ARG A 571 -4.48 6.34 15.02
C ARG A 571 -5.93 6.47 15.46
N SER A 572 -6.84 5.55 15.14
CA SER A 572 -8.17 5.48 15.75
C SER A 572 -8.16 4.62 17.01
N LYS A 573 -9.08 4.86 17.95
CA LYS A 573 -9.35 3.94 19.07
C LYS A 573 -9.86 2.59 18.57
N GLN A 574 -10.61 2.59 17.46
CA GLN A 574 -11.07 1.40 16.76
C GLN A 574 -10.85 1.63 15.25
N ASN A 575 -9.76 1.12 14.73
CA ASN A 575 -9.37 1.42 13.35
C ASN A 575 -10.39 0.88 12.33
N ILE A 576 -10.78 -0.39 12.45
CA ILE A 576 -11.76 -1.03 11.56
C ILE A 576 -12.90 -1.58 12.41
N ILE A 577 -14.13 -1.19 12.09
CA ILE A 577 -15.34 -1.77 12.63
C ILE A 577 -16.04 -2.57 11.54
N ASN A 578 -16.17 -3.87 11.76
CA ASN A 578 -16.97 -4.79 10.98
C ASN A 578 -18.26 -5.11 11.74
N ASP A 579 -19.35 -4.45 11.37
CA ASP A 579 -20.67 -4.66 11.95
C ASP A 579 -21.51 -5.52 11.01
N ASN A 580 -21.68 -6.79 11.33
CA ASN A 580 -22.47 -7.75 10.55
C ASN A 580 -22.06 -7.84 9.06
N SER A 581 -20.78 -7.57 8.73
CA SER A 581 -20.25 -7.64 7.38
C SER A 581 -19.39 -8.89 7.19
N SER A 582 -19.09 -9.24 5.94
CA SER A 582 -18.04 -10.20 5.57
C SER A 582 -16.82 -9.43 5.12
N LEU A 583 -15.76 -9.44 5.90
CA LEU A 583 -14.50 -8.71 5.64
C LEU A 583 -13.35 -9.70 5.42
N TRP A 584 -12.82 -9.73 4.19
CA TRP A 584 -11.61 -10.45 3.83
C TRP A 584 -10.46 -9.46 3.63
N VAL A 585 -9.30 -9.71 4.23
CA VAL A 585 -8.14 -8.81 4.21
C VAL A 585 -6.89 -9.57 3.81
N LEU A 586 -6.30 -9.21 2.68
CA LEU A 586 -4.95 -9.62 2.26
C LEU A 586 -3.97 -8.51 2.61
N GLY A 587 -3.38 -8.62 3.80
CA GLY A 587 -2.38 -7.70 4.29
C GLY A 587 -2.92 -6.37 4.84
N PHE A 588 -2.37 -6.00 5.97
CA PHE A 588 -2.62 -4.71 6.60
C PHE A 588 -1.39 -4.23 7.39
N LYS A 589 -1.34 -2.93 7.62
CA LYS A 589 -0.52 -2.32 8.66
C LYS A 589 -1.42 -1.47 9.53
N SER A 590 -1.35 -1.60 10.84
CA SER A 590 -1.96 -0.65 11.76
C SER A 590 -0.88 -0.01 12.62
N GLU A 591 -1.12 1.21 13.09
CA GLU A 591 -0.16 1.89 13.94
C GLU A 591 -0.83 2.57 15.13
N GLU A 592 -0.07 2.70 16.21
CA GLU A 592 -0.45 3.21 17.54
C GLU A 592 -1.29 2.23 18.37
N GLU A 593 -1.92 2.71 19.46
CA GLU A 593 -2.50 1.87 20.52
C GLU A 593 -3.94 1.43 20.29
N GLY A 594 -4.58 1.82 19.22
CA GLY A 594 -5.99 1.50 18.95
C GLY A 594 -6.22 0.06 18.53
N THR A 595 -7.43 -0.46 18.74
CA THR A 595 -7.85 -1.76 18.24
C THR A 595 -7.83 -1.79 16.72
N ALA A 596 -7.09 -2.73 16.13
CA ALA A 596 -6.98 -2.85 14.68
C ALA A 596 -8.29 -3.32 14.05
N PHE A 597 -8.88 -4.38 14.58
CA PHE A 597 -10.13 -4.97 14.09
C PHE A 597 -11.13 -5.17 15.20
N THR A 598 -12.32 -4.61 15.06
CA THR A 598 -13.50 -4.85 15.90
C THR A 598 -14.57 -5.52 15.06
N THR A 599 -14.92 -6.76 15.38
CA THR A 599 -15.96 -7.53 14.68
C THR A 599 -17.12 -7.80 15.62
N VAL A 600 -18.31 -7.37 15.23
CA VAL A 600 -19.51 -7.39 16.08
C VAL A 600 -20.75 -7.86 15.31
N ASN A 601 -21.81 -8.17 16.06
CA ASN A 601 -23.17 -8.42 15.55
C ASN A 601 -23.25 -9.55 14.50
N GLY A 602 -22.44 -10.61 14.65
CA GLY A 602 -22.43 -11.74 13.70
C GLY A 602 -21.53 -11.50 12.48
N GLY A 603 -20.74 -10.43 12.46
CA GLY A 603 -19.77 -10.15 11.40
C GLY A 603 -18.75 -11.28 11.24
N GLN A 604 -18.11 -11.33 10.09
CA GLN A 604 -17.05 -12.29 9.76
C GLN A 604 -15.82 -11.53 9.30
N THR A 605 -14.68 -11.75 9.94
CA THR A 605 -13.41 -11.12 9.57
C THR A 605 -12.33 -12.17 9.38
N GLU A 606 -11.74 -12.24 8.20
CA GLU A 606 -10.56 -13.05 7.89
C GLU A 606 -9.39 -12.14 7.53
N VAL A 607 -8.30 -12.23 8.30
CA VAL A 607 -7.07 -11.46 8.06
C VAL A 607 -5.93 -12.39 7.72
N LEU A 608 -5.37 -12.21 6.53
CA LEU A 608 -4.32 -13.05 5.95
C LEU A 608 -3.01 -12.28 5.87
N GLY A 609 -2.32 -12.19 6.99
CA GLY A 609 -1.05 -11.50 7.16
C GLY A 609 -1.18 -9.99 7.38
N GLY A 610 -0.08 -9.39 7.79
CA GLY A 610 0.01 -7.98 8.12
C GLY A 610 0.68 -7.75 9.45
N THR A 611 0.66 -6.51 9.92
CA THR A 611 1.36 -6.12 11.14
C THR A 611 0.56 -5.19 12.02
N LEU A 612 0.49 -5.58 13.28
CA LEU A 612 0.05 -4.78 14.41
C LEU A 612 1.24 -3.99 14.93
N CYS A 613 1.22 -2.67 14.77
CA CYS A 613 2.29 -1.81 15.27
C CYS A 613 1.79 -0.98 16.45
N ILE A 614 2.47 -1.08 17.61
CA ILE A 614 2.16 -0.27 18.78
C ILE A 614 3.29 0.73 19.02
N CYS A 615 2.93 1.98 19.31
CA CYS A 615 3.91 3.06 19.41
C CYS A 615 4.01 3.68 20.81
N TYR A 616 2.92 3.76 21.57
CA TYR A 616 2.91 4.58 22.79
C TYR A 616 2.42 3.88 24.05
N ALA A 617 1.21 3.34 24.07
CA ALA A 617 0.62 2.77 25.28
C ALA A 617 -0.29 1.57 24.97
N ASP A 618 -0.31 0.61 25.88
CA ASP A 618 -1.18 -0.57 25.83
C ASP A 618 -2.55 -0.24 26.47
N ARG A 619 -3.39 0.52 25.73
CA ARG A 619 -4.69 0.98 26.21
C ARG A 619 -5.85 0.08 25.79
N PHE A 620 -5.76 -0.55 24.62
CA PHE A 620 -6.83 -1.31 23.99
C PHE A 620 -6.35 -2.71 23.60
N PRO A 621 -7.24 -3.71 23.48
CA PRO A 621 -6.88 -4.98 22.85
C PRO A 621 -6.58 -4.75 21.36
N ALA A 622 -5.65 -5.52 20.80
CA ALA A 622 -5.33 -5.40 19.37
C ALA A 622 -6.50 -5.82 18.47
N ILE A 623 -7.28 -6.81 18.90
CA ILE A 623 -8.42 -7.37 18.16
C ILE A 623 -9.60 -7.55 19.13
N ILE A 624 -10.82 -7.25 18.67
CA ILE A 624 -12.08 -7.49 19.37
C ILE A 624 -12.98 -8.39 18.53
N ASN A 625 -13.48 -9.47 19.16
CA ASN A 625 -14.44 -10.40 18.57
C ASN A 625 -15.66 -10.54 19.50
N ARG A 626 -16.81 -9.97 19.14
CA ARG A 626 -18.04 -10.02 19.95
C ARG A 626 -19.17 -10.71 19.18
N ASP A 627 -19.59 -11.87 19.68
CA ASP A 627 -20.68 -12.68 19.11
C ASP A 627 -20.53 -12.87 17.57
N SER A 628 -19.28 -13.03 17.08
CA SER A 628 -18.91 -12.95 15.68
C SER A 628 -17.90 -14.05 15.30
N ARG A 629 -17.45 -14.08 14.06
CA ARG A 629 -16.41 -15.01 13.58
C ARG A 629 -15.17 -14.23 13.14
N VAL A 630 -14.03 -14.63 13.66
CA VAL A 630 -12.76 -13.98 13.31
C VAL A 630 -11.67 -15.03 13.14
N SER A 631 -10.90 -14.94 12.08
CA SER A 631 -9.60 -15.58 11.97
C SER A 631 -8.54 -14.57 11.58
N VAL A 632 -7.39 -14.64 12.24
CA VAL A 632 -6.30 -13.67 12.02
C VAL A 632 -4.96 -14.39 11.99
N ILE A 633 -4.18 -14.05 11.00
CA ILE A 633 -2.76 -14.37 10.89
C ILE A 633 -2.02 -13.04 10.81
N SER A 634 -1.14 -12.72 11.76
CA SER A 634 -0.43 -11.44 11.75
C SER A 634 0.86 -11.47 12.59
N SER A 635 1.74 -10.53 12.30
CA SER A 635 2.87 -10.18 13.15
C SER A 635 2.52 -8.97 14.04
N SER A 636 3.37 -8.68 15.00
CA SER A 636 3.36 -7.41 15.73
C SER A 636 4.76 -6.84 15.84
N ILE A 637 4.86 -5.53 15.82
CA ILE A 637 6.11 -4.80 16.06
C ILE A 637 5.86 -3.63 17.00
N THR A 638 6.92 -3.11 17.60
CA THR A 638 6.86 -1.87 18.36
C THR A 638 7.98 -0.92 17.91
N TYR A 639 7.66 0.37 17.79
CA TYR A 639 8.65 1.42 17.59
C TYR A 639 9.02 2.13 18.90
N ALA A 640 8.24 1.90 19.97
CA ALA A 640 8.51 2.44 21.29
C ALA A 640 9.16 1.36 22.19
N ARG A 641 10.30 1.66 22.76
CA ARG A 641 10.95 0.75 23.71
C ARG A 641 9.99 0.42 24.86
N ASN A 642 9.78 -0.87 25.11
CA ASN A 642 8.98 -1.43 26.20
C ASN A 642 7.46 -1.27 26.13
N THR A 643 6.88 -0.91 24.99
CA THR A 643 5.43 -0.89 24.80
C THR A 643 5.01 -2.03 23.89
N MET A 644 4.10 -2.88 24.38
CA MET A 644 3.58 -4.05 23.66
C MET A 644 2.14 -4.27 24.04
N TRP A 645 1.32 -4.81 23.13
CA TRP A 645 0.00 -5.27 23.52
C TRP A 645 0.09 -6.40 24.54
N SER A 646 -0.47 -6.20 25.72
CA SER A 646 -0.70 -7.26 26.71
C SER A 646 -1.95 -8.07 26.35
N ARG A 647 -2.97 -7.39 25.78
CA ARG A 647 -4.25 -7.96 25.36
C ARG A 647 -4.27 -8.10 23.84
N VAL A 648 -4.09 -9.30 23.36
CA VAL A 648 -4.03 -9.58 21.90
C VAL A 648 -5.42 -9.67 21.31
N VAL A 649 -6.31 -10.46 21.94
CA VAL A 649 -7.70 -10.57 21.51
C VAL A 649 -8.61 -10.44 22.73
N GLU A 650 -9.65 -9.62 22.62
CA GLU A 650 -10.78 -9.59 23.56
C GLU A 650 -11.99 -10.24 22.90
N GLU A 651 -12.47 -11.32 23.50
CA GLU A 651 -13.60 -12.09 23.03
C GLU A 651 -14.82 -11.87 23.93
N SER A 652 -16.00 -11.86 23.33
CA SER A 652 -17.25 -11.88 24.09
C SER A 652 -18.27 -12.80 23.41
N LYS A 653 -18.82 -13.74 24.17
CA LYS A 653 -19.90 -14.64 23.74
C LYS A 653 -20.98 -14.70 24.80
N ASN A 654 -22.21 -14.33 24.46
CA ASN A 654 -23.35 -14.35 25.39
C ASN A 654 -23.05 -13.64 26.73
N GLY A 655 -22.33 -12.51 26.68
CA GLY A 655 -21.96 -11.73 27.87
C GLY A 655 -20.76 -12.26 28.67
N VAL A 656 -20.21 -13.42 28.33
CA VAL A 656 -18.96 -13.93 28.89
C VAL A 656 -17.79 -13.29 28.13
N VAL A 657 -16.91 -12.59 28.85
CA VAL A 657 -15.72 -11.94 28.29
C VAL A 657 -14.49 -12.77 28.62
N HIS A 658 -13.64 -12.95 27.61
CA HIS A 658 -12.33 -13.58 27.76
C HIS A 658 -11.27 -12.74 27.05
N THR A 659 -10.07 -12.72 27.59
CA THR A 659 -8.94 -12.01 26.98
C THR A 659 -7.81 -12.96 26.72
N VAL A 660 -7.44 -13.10 25.45
CA VAL A 660 -6.21 -13.78 25.04
C VAL A 660 -5.05 -12.82 25.24
N LYS A 661 -4.10 -13.23 26.05
CA LYS A 661 -2.93 -12.42 26.39
C LYS A 661 -1.75 -12.72 25.48
N ARG A 662 -0.80 -11.79 25.41
CA ARG A 662 0.44 -11.96 24.66
C ARG A 662 1.20 -13.24 25.04
N GLU A 663 1.20 -13.60 26.33
CA GLU A 663 1.88 -14.78 26.86
C GLU A 663 1.32 -16.09 26.29
N GLU A 664 0.10 -16.07 25.77
CA GLU A 664 -0.58 -17.22 25.17
C GLU A 664 -0.26 -17.36 23.66
N CYS A 665 0.40 -16.36 23.05
CA CYS A 665 0.86 -16.46 21.67
C CYS A 665 2.04 -17.44 21.57
N PRO A 666 1.99 -18.41 20.63
CA PRO A 666 2.98 -19.49 20.56
C PRO A 666 4.37 -19.02 20.11
N VAL A 667 4.47 -17.91 19.39
CA VAL A 667 5.73 -17.35 18.90
C VAL A 667 5.95 -15.97 19.46
N ARG A 668 7.05 -15.80 20.18
CA ARG A 668 7.45 -14.54 20.80
C ARG A 668 8.96 -14.39 20.65
N PHE A 669 9.40 -13.23 20.23
CA PHE A 669 10.81 -12.90 20.12
C PHE A 669 11.04 -11.44 20.51
N MET A 670 11.78 -11.20 21.60
CA MET A 670 11.98 -9.86 22.17
C MET A 670 10.66 -9.07 22.29
N ASP A 671 10.52 -7.99 21.52
CA ASP A 671 9.34 -7.10 21.53
C ASP A 671 8.30 -7.45 20.44
N ILE A 672 8.48 -8.59 19.76
CA ILE A 672 7.60 -9.08 18.71
C ILE A 672 6.82 -10.29 19.22
N PHE A 673 5.55 -10.38 18.90
CA PHE A 673 4.80 -11.63 18.94
C PHE A 673 4.16 -11.89 17.58
N LEU A 674 3.96 -13.15 17.27
CA LEU A 674 3.29 -13.58 16.06
C LEU A 674 1.99 -14.30 16.45
N ILE A 675 0.94 -14.03 15.69
CA ILE A 675 -0.29 -14.79 15.67
C ILE A 675 -0.22 -15.71 14.45
N PRO A 676 0.31 -16.93 14.58
CA PRO A 676 0.42 -17.86 13.44
C PRO A 676 -0.95 -18.23 12.89
N LEU A 677 -1.94 -18.33 13.77
CA LEU A 677 -3.35 -18.47 13.48
C LEU A 677 -4.17 -18.25 14.76
N TYR A 678 -5.08 -17.29 14.74
CA TYR A 678 -6.18 -17.17 15.70
C TYR A 678 -7.49 -17.55 15.01
N HIS A 679 -8.34 -18.32 15.70
CA HIS A 679 -9.69 -18.65 15.27
C HIS A 679 -10.67 -18.49 16.42
N GLY A 680 -11.78 -17.80 16.21
CA GLY A 680 -12.88 -17.68 17.16
C GLY A 680 -14.22 -17.59 16.44
N ASP A 681 -15.04 -18.65 16.52
CA ASP A 681 -16.46 -18.62 16.11
C ASP A 681 -17.32 -18.46 17.38
N LEU A 682 -17.69 -17.21 17.64
CA LEU A 682 -18.43 -16.81 18.84
C LEU A 682 -19.91 -16.50 18.56
N ARG A 683 -20.43 -16.86 17.40
CA ARG A 683 -21.84 -16.64 17.06
C ARG A 683 -22.76 -17.41 18.03
N LYS A 684 -23.91 -16.81 18.29
CA LYS A 684 -24.95 -17.36 19.20
C LYS A 684 -25.56 -18.63 18.64
#